data_1f0777b9ca7a15d04d3f3a04edafa8d6
#
_entry.id   1f0777b9ca7a15d04d3f3a04edafa8d6
#
_cell.length_a   1.000
_cell.length_b   1.000
_cell.length_c   1.000
_cell.angle_alpha   90.00
_cell.angle_beta   90.00
_cell.angle_gamma   90.00
#
_symmetry.space_group_name_H-M   'P 1'
#
loop_
_entity.id
_entity.type
_entity.pdbx_description
1 polymer ?
#
loop_
_entity_poly.entity_id
_entity_poly.type
_entity_poly.pdbx_seq_one_letter_code
_entity_poly.pdbx_strand_id
1 'polypeptide(L)'
;MENRPSSDEKEITILEYLKTLLTQKNQLSQADSETTSSANPAFELLPNEQIDSLAKRFPWFTVGAAALGLAAQVFANGRMALFSLVFYLVAGGSLYFGFRGHEWVLPLRLKTEGNWRFFTGRTWLIIPGLVFAASAFLLFSSQRFTLLSTVLWTAGIICTMAGLWNKPETRKFARASIMERLQHLLREDRAWLFAFAFVVIVVVWFSFTRLKQVPPELVSGQVDHIYTVRDVLLGNAALTNSRNLVSEPLQYLWSSLLLSLAGNPPAFASLKLGYALANLAALYFVYRLGAEVFDRWVGLVAAFLLGISFWQIIQTRALLGSGLVLPLGCAALSFLFSGLQKQRANDLLLSALFSGLGLLTNKLFLIFPLAALSVSLLWYLFNRETGKNGVFWTHILQAMVVSAVVIVPLLRSIVLDPRAYLAPILSRISGYEVTLKTSPLPIFLSNLWSALGIANWSNRSSWVDGLTLRPALDLVSAAFFVLGICAVIFTMRKSIDWRIPALLVLFPILLLPSALSMAFPMENPSLSRAFGALVPSIILSAAGLRALGSALFRPSPAPQKLGQKLIFVGLLISITVGLNYQAAFVDYPSTYRQNAWNSSEMAKVIKQVEQNTGFLQNAWVVGYPYWVDARAVALEADRADQVLALMPEQLEQTINVLGFKLFLIHPLDTSTIEKLQQLYPTGTFAMFASSIAEKDFLIFQVEP
;
A
#
# COMPACT_ATOMS: atom_id res chain seq x y z
N MET A 1 -15.43 -53.63 -18.18
CA MET A 1 -15.20 -52.38 -18.95
C MET A 1 -16.09 -51.32 -18.29
N GLU A 2 -15.54 -50.64 -17.31
CA GLU A 2 -16.23 -49.59 -16.54
C GLU A 2 -15.65 -48.23 -16.92
N ASN A 3 -16.50 -47.39 -17.46
CA ASN A 3 -16.25 -46.00 -17.73
C ASN A 3 -16.32 -45.23 -16.41
N ARG A 4 -15.18 -44.72 -15.92
CA ARG A 4 -15.15 -43.66 -14.91
C ARG A 4 -15.13 -42.28 -15.63
N PRO A 5 -16.00 -41.33 -15.24
CA PRO A 5 -15.93 -39.99 -15.76
C PRO A 5 -14.74 -39.23 -15.13
N SER A 6 -13.93 -38.60 -15.96
CA SER A 6 -12.86 -37.67 -15.55
C SER A 6 -13.47 -36.37 -14.98
N SER A 7 -13.20 -36.06 -13.72
CA SER A 7 -13.56 -34.80 -13.11
C SER A 7 -12.57 -33.71 -13.54
N ASP A 8 -12.91 -32.98 -14.59
CA ASP A 8 -12.23 -31.75 -14.99
C ASP A 8 -12.80 -30.56 -14.18
N GLU A 9 -12.19 -30.23 -13.04
CA GLU A 9 -12.48 -28.97 -12.35
C GLU A 9 -11.65 -27.84 -12.95
N LYS A 10 -12.35 -26.81 -13.38
CA LYS A 10 -11.90 -25.68 -14.19
C LYS A 10 -11.60 -24.45 -13.35
N GLU A 11 -10.60 -23.76 -13.76
CA GLU A 11 -10.07 -22.49 -13.22
C GLU A 11 -10.97 -21.28 -13.51
N ILE A 12 -11.33 -20.50 -12.51
CA ILE A 12 -12.24 -19.35 -12.64
C ILE A 12 -11.50 -18.07 -12.31
N THR A 13 -11.31 -17.18 -13.31
CA THR A 13 -11.00 -15.76 -13.07
C THR A 13 -12.18 -15.10 -12.36
N ILE A 14 -12.01 -13.90 -11.72
CA ILE A 14 -13.14 -13.18 -11.13
C ILE A 14 -14.29 -13.03 -12.14
N LEU A 15 -13.95 -12.81 -13.42
CA LEU A 15 -14.94 -12.78 -14.48
C LEU A 15 -15.55 -14.15 -14.76
N GLU A 16 -14.81 -15.25 -14.59
CA GLU A 16 -15.27 -16.63 -14.74
C GLU A 16 -15.92 -17.17 -13.47
N TYR A 17 -15.49 -16.75 -12.29
CA TYR A 17 -16.18 -17.01 -11.03
C TYR A 17 -17.50 -16.24 -10.98
N LEU A 18 -17.51 -14.99 -11.39
CA LEU A 18 -18.74 -14.24 -11.67
C LEU A 18 -19.58 -14.91 -12.77
N LYS A 19 -18.96 -15.49 -13.80
CA LYS A 19 -19.65 -16.24 -14.84
C LYS A 19 -20.15 -17.60 -14.37
N THR A 20 -19.41 -18.33 -13.54
CA THR A 20 -19.81 -19.67 -13.04
C THR A 20 -20.92 -19.57 -12.00
N LEU A 21 -20.86 -18.58 -11.10
CA LEU A 21 -21.99 -18.22 -10.22
C LEU A 21 -23.25 -17.84 -11.02
N LEU A 22 -23.09 -17.35 -12.21
CA LEU A 22 -24.15 -16.87 -13.08
C LEU A 22 -24.72 -17.95 -14.04
N THR A 23 -23.98 -19.05 -14.28
CA THR A 23 -24.36 -20.10 -15.25
C THR A 23 -24.88 -21.39 -14.59
N GLN A 24 -24.64 -21.60 -13.31
CA GLN A 24 -24.97 -22.87 -12.61
C GLN A 24 -26.46 -23.10 -12.38
N LYS A 25 -27.32 -22.10 -12.59
CA LYS A 25 -28.76 -22.18 -12.34
C LYS A 25 -29.59 -22.81 -13.46
N ASN A 26 -29.07 -22.91 -14.68
CA ASN A 26 -29.90 -23.51 -15.79
C ASN A 26 -29.90 -25.03 -15.80
N GLN A 27 -29.13 -25.70 -14.91
CA GLN A 27 -29.19 -27.17 -14.77
C GLN A 27 -29.94 -27.63 -13.52
N LEU A 28 -30.27 -26.73 -12.58
CA LEU A 28 -30.98 -27.06 -11.33
C LEU A 28 -32.48 -26.78 -11.35
N SER A 29 -33.04 -26.27 -12.45
CA SER A 29 -34.49 -26.02 -12.53
C SER A 29 -35.33 -27.21 -12.97
N GLN A 30 -34.74 -28.40 -13.15
CA GLN A 30 -35.43 -29.63 -13.52
C GLN A 30 -35.31 -30.78 -12.50
N ALA A 31 -34.63 -30.56 -11.38
CA ALA A 31 -34.55 -31.53 -10.31
C ALA A 31 -34.92 -30.88 -8.99
N ASP A 32 -36.10 -31.23 -8.53
CA ASP A 32 -36.59 -31.24 -7.15
C ASP A 32 -36.74 -29.94 -6.38
N SER A 33 -37.99 -29.60 -6.22
CA SER A 33 -38.61 -28.92 -5.10
C SER A 33 -38.43 -29.67 -3.77
N GLU A 34 -37.21 -29.74 -3.23
CA GLU A 34 -36.98 -30.09 -1.82
C GLU A 34 -35.71 -29.44 -1.32
N THR A 35 -35.95 -28.46 -0.39
CA THR A 35 -35.04 -27.99 0.65
C THR A 35 -33.55 -28.08 0.41
N THR A 36 -32.92 -26.93 0.04
CA THR A 36 -31.55 -26.69 0.50
C THR A 36 -31.35 -25.23 0.83
N SER A 37 -31.37 -24.94 2.14
CA SER A 37 -30.73 -23.76 2.70
C SER A 37 -29.24 -23.78 2.32
N SER A 38 -28.68 -22.66 1.90
CA SER A 38 -27.26 -22.49 1.68
C SER A 38 -26.48 -22.63 3.00
N ALA A 39 -26.30 -23.85 3.48
CA ALA A 39 -25.53 -24.16 4.67
C ALA A 39 -24.03 -24.06 4.35
N ASN A 40 -23.32 -23.36 5.22
CA ASN A 40 -21.87 -23.19 5.21
C ASN A 40 -21.21 -24.59 5.37
N PRO A 41 -20.33 -25.09 4.47
CA PRO A 41 -19.84 -26.48 4.51
C PRO A 41 -19.11 -26.87 5.81
N ALA A 42 -18.70 -25.89 6.64
CA ALA A 42 -18.12 -26.16 7.95
C ALA A 42 -19.15 -26.62 9.01
N PHE A 43 -20.45 -26.44 8.77
CA PHE A 43 -21.54 -26.87 9.67
C PHE A 43 -22.09 -28.24 9.29
N GLU A 44 -21.87 -28.78 8.10
CA GLU A 44 -22.36 -30.09 7.66
C GLU A 44 -21.73 -31.27 8.42
N LEU A 45 -20.70 -31.04 9.24
CA LEU A 45 -20.04 -32.10 10.02
C LEU A 45 -20.67 -32.36 11.41
N LEU A 46 -21.72 -31.63 11.79
CA LEU A 46 -22.41 -31.81 13.06
C LEU A 46 -23.83 -32.36 12.84
N PRO A 47 -24.34 -33.27 13.72
CA PRO A 47 -25.71 -33.69 13.69
C PRO A 47 -26.69 -32.49 13.80
N ASN A 48 -27.77 -32.47 13.03
CA ASN A 48 -28.73 -31.36 12.97
C ASN A 48 -29.26 -30.91 14.36
N GLU A 49 -29.44 -31.82 15.31
CA GLU A 49 -29.85 -31.49 16.68
C GLU A 49 -28.79 -30.66 17.45
N GLN A 50 -27.52 -30.89 17.19
CA GLN A 50 -26.44 -30.09 17.80
C GLN A 50 -26.35 -28.70 17.14
N ILE A 51 -26.59 -28.58 15.84
CA ILE A 51 -26.65 -27.31 15.13
C ILE A 51 -27.76 -26.42 15.69
N ASP A 52 -28.96 -26.99 15.89
CA ASP A 52 -30.11 -26.26 16.44
C ASP A 52 -29.92 -25.81 17.89
N SER A 53 -29.26 -26.61 18.72
CA SER A 53 -28.98 -26.24 20.11
C SER A 53 -27.92 -25.12 20.21
N LEU A 54 -26.92 -25.12 19.34
CA LEU A 54 -25.88 -24.11 19.28
C LEU A 54 -26.40 -22.78 18.68
N ALA A 55 -27.30 -22.85 17.72
CA ALA A 55 -27.90 -21.68 17.08
C ALA A 55 -28.77 -20.83 18.03
N LYS A 56 -29.29 -21.44 19.13
CA LYS A 56 -30.14 -20.76 20.13
C LYS A 56 -29.33 -20.00 21.20
N ARG A 57 -28.02 -20.27 21.36
CA ARG A 57 -27.19 -19.63 22.39
C ARG A 57 -26.50 -18.39 21.85
N PHE A 58 -26.50 -17.31 22.65
CA PHE A 58 -25.72 -16.10 22.35
C PHE A 58 -24.22 -16.41 22.45
N PRO A 59 -23.37 -15.93 21.51
CA PRO A 59 -21.94 -16.26 21.47
C PRO A 59 -21.13 -15.42 22.49
N TRP A 60 -21.34 -15.67 23.78
CA TRP A 60 -20.78 -14.89 24.88
C TRP A 60 -19.25 -14.83 24.87
N PHE A 61 -18.59 -15.95 24.59
CA PHE A 61 -17.13 -15.99 24.58
C PHE A 61 -16.55 -15.20 23.43
N THR A 62 -17.16 -15.26 22.24
CA THR A 62 -16.66 -14.52 21.06
C THR A 62 -16.90 -13.03 21.19
N VAL A 63 -18.09 -12.62 21.69
CA VAL A 63 -18.40 -11.20 21.93
C VAL A 63 -17.56 -10.68 23.10
N GLY A 64 -17.37 -11.48 24.17
CA GLY A 64 -16.49 -11.15 25.26
C GLY A 64 -15.02 -10.97 24.82
N ALA A 65 -14.53 -11.84 23.94
CA ALA A 65 -13.21 -11.70 23.33
C ALA A 65 -13.06 -10.39 22.57
N ALA A 66 -14.08 -10.00 21.79
CA ALA A 66 -14.07 -8.74 21.06
C ALA A 66 -14.05 -7.54 22.02
N ALA A 67 -14.88 -7.52 23.05
CA ALA A 67 -14.93 -6.46 24.06
C ALA A 67 -13.60 -6.33 24.84
N LEU A 68 -13.05 -7.47 25.28
CA LEU A 68 -11.77 -7.52 25.97
C LEU A 68 -10.60 -7.11 25.06
N GLY A 69 -10.62 -7.50 23.76
CA GLY A 69 -9.62 -7.07 22.79
C GLY A 69 -9.65 -5.57 22.54
N LEU A 70 -10.85 -4.97 22.45
CA LEU A 70 -11.00 -3.51 22.34
C LEU A 70 -10.49 -2.80 23.62
N ALA A 71 -10.83 -3.32 24.81
CA ALA A 71 -10.33 -2.79 26.08
C ALA A 71 -8.79 -2.92 26.17
N ALA A 72 -8.24 -4.06 25.74
CA ALA A 72 -6.78 -4.27 25.67
C ALA A 72 -6.11 -3.20 24.81
N GLN A 73 -6.71 -2.87 23.65
CA GLN A 73 -6.16 -1.84 22.76
C GLN A 73 -6.30 -0.43 23.33
N VAL A 74 -7.37 -0.13 24.08
CA VAL A 74 -7.49 1.14 24.81
C VAL A 74 -6.35 1.28 25.83
N PHE A 75 -6.04 0.23 26.61
CA PHE A 75 -4.89 0.23 27.51
C PHE A 75 -3.55 0.36 26.78
N ALA A 76 -3.41 -0.29 25.60
CA ALA A 76 -2.20 -0.14 24.78
C ALA A 76 -2.02 1.32 24.32
N ASN A 77 -3.09 1.96 23.86
CA ASN A 77 -3.07 3.36 23.46
C ASN A 77 -2.76 4.30 24.65
N GLY A 78 -3.22 3.95 25.87
CA GLY A 78 -2.90 4.62 27.11
C GLY A 78 -1.52 4.31 27.69
N ARG A 79 -0.68 3.55 26.97
CA ARG A 79 0.67 3.10 27.42
C ARG A 79 0.69 2.19 28.64
N MET A 80 -0.41 1.55 28.97
CA MET A 80 -0.54 0.61 30.09
C MET A 80 -0.23 -0.82 29.63
N ALA A 81 1.05 -1.13 29.40
CA ALA A 81 1.50 -2.38 28.76
C ALA A 81 1.01 -3.64 29.49
N LEU A 82 1.12 -3.68 30.82
CA LEU A 82 0.71 -4.84 31.61
C LEU A 82 -0.79 -5.11 31.49
N PHE A 83 -1.62 -4.07 31.65
CA PHE A 83 -3.07 -4.21 31.48
C PHE A 83 -3.44 -4.64 30.08
N SER A 84 -2.83 -4.02 29.05
CA SER A 84 -3.03 -4.40 27.67
C SER A 84 -2.71 -5.89 27.43
N LEU A 85 -1.56 -6.35 27.92
CA LEU A 85 -1.15 -7.75 27.77
C LEU A 85 -2.14 -8.71 28.46
N VAL A 86 -2.52 -8.42 29.71
CA VAL A 86 -3.47 -9.26 30.47
C VAL A 86 -4.81 -9.34 29.75
N PHE A 87 -5.35 -8.20 29.31
CA PHE A 87 -6.61 -8.17 28.60
C PHE A 87 -6.56 -8.90 27.24
N TYR A 88 -5.44 -8.81 26.48
CA TYR A 88 -5.26 -9.59 25.27
C TYR A 88 -5.15 -11.09 25.53
N LEU A 89 -4.47 -11.51 26.61
CA LEU A 89 -4.39 -12.93 26.98
C LEU A 89 -5.77 -13.48 27.35
N VAL A 90 -6.55 -12.73 28.14
CA VAL A 90 -7.92 -13.12 28.51
C VAL A 90 -8.83 -13.12 27.28
N ALA A 91 -8.70 -12.14 26.38
CA ALA A 91 -9.43 -12.08 25.12
C ALA A 91 -9.12 -13.29 24.22
N GLY A 92 -7.84 -13.65 24.09
CA GLY A 92 -7.41 -14.85 23.35
C GLY A 92 -7.96 -16.13 23.97
N GLY A 93 -7.92 -16.24 25.31
CA GLY A 93 -8.54 -17.36 26.06
C GLY A 93 -10.05 -17.45 25.83
N SER A 94 -10.75 -16.32 25.92
CA SER A 94 -12.19 -16.26 25.62
C SER A 94 -12.50 -16.69 24.18
N LEU A 95 -11.69 -16.20 23.22
CA LEU A 95 -11.84 -16.60 21.81
C LEU A 95 -11.59 -18.11 21.60
N TYR A 96 -10.65 -18.70 22.35
CA TYR A 96 -10.40 -20.14 22.35
C TYR A 96 -11.59 -20.94 22.88
N PHE A 97 -12.21 -20.51 23.99
CA PHE A 97 -13.41 -21.16 24.52
C PHE A 97 -14.58 -21.03 23.53
N GLY A 98 -14.73 -19.87 22.87
CA GLY A 98 -15.68 -19.72 21.77
C GLY A 98 -15.41 -20.69 20.61
N PHE A 99 -14.14 -20.94 20.26
CA PHE A 99 -13.76 -21.93 19.26
C PHE A 99 -14.10 -23.36 19.70
N ARG A 100 -13.79 -23.74 20.92
CA ARG A 100 -14.12 -25.05 21.49
C ARG A 100 -15.63 -25.25 21.59
N GLY A 101 -16.38 -24.20 21.94
CA GLY A 101 -17.84 -24.18 21.97
C GLY A 101 -18.51 -24.03 20.60
N HIS A 102 -17.76 -24.09 19.52
CA HIS A 102 -18.26 -23.88 18.14
C HIS A 102 -19.01 -22.57 17.98
N GLU A 103 -18.68 -21.52 18.76
CA GLU A 103 -19.32 -20.20 18.65
C GLU A 103 -18.97 -19.48 17.37
N TRP A 104 -17.83 -19.69 16.78
CA TRP A 104 -17.38 -19.06 15.54
C TRP A 104 -16.63 -20.05 14.64
N VAL A 105 -16.61 -19.70 13.37
CA VAL A 105 -15.88 -20.42 12.33
C VAL A 105 -15.18 -19.41 11.44
N LEU A 106 -13.89 -19.65 11.19
CA LEU A 106 -13.15 -18.94 10.17
C LEU A 106 -13.06 -19.84 8.93
N PRO A 107 -13.83 -19.57 7.87
CA PRO A 107 -13.81 -20.40 6.68
C PRO A 107 -12.49 -20.24 5.95
N LEU A 108 -11.82 -21.35 5.70
CA LEU A 108 -10.70 -21.42 4.75
C LEU A 108 -11.28 -21.79 3.39
N ARG A 109 -10.78 -21.16 2.35
CA ARG A 109 -11.15 -21.54 0.99
C ARG A 109 -10.74 -22.99 0.74
N LEU A 110 -11.63 -23.78 0.18
CA LEU A 110 -11.35 -25.17 -0.16
C LEU A 110 -10.11 -25.26 -1.05
N LYS A 111 -9.28 -26.28 -0.80
CA LYS A 111 -8.12 -26.56 -1.67
C LYS A 111 -8.68 -26.92 -3.05
N THR A 112 -8.39 -26.12 -4.04
CA THR A 112 -8.56 -26.50 -5.43
C THR A 112 -7.42 -27.47 -5.76
N GLU A 113 -7.73 -28.69 -6.16
CA GLU A 113 -6.74 -29.62 -6.67
C GLU A 113 -6.25 -29.11 -8.03
N GLY A 114 -5.30 -28.22 -8.00
CA GLY A 114 -4.57 -27.79 -9.19
C GLY A 114 -3.59 -28.89 -9.60
N ASN A 115 -3.21 -28.87 -10.85
CA ASN A 115 -2.18 -29.73 -11.37
C ASN A 115 -1.15 -28.87 -12.10
N TRP A 116 0.09 -28.85 -11.61
CA TRP A 116 1.19 -28.23 -12.35
C TRP A 116 1.27 -28.86 -13.73
N ARG A 117 0.99 -28.10 -14.77
CA ARG A 117 1.10 -28.55 -16.14
C ARG A 117 2.51 -28.35 -16.64
N PHE A 118 3.01 -29.30 -17.43
CA PHE A 118 4.23 -29.09 -18.16
C PHE A 118 4.10 -27.87 -19.06
N PHE A 119 5.21 -27.19 -19.25
CA PHE A 119 5.28 -25.99 -20.04
C PHE A 119 4.73 -26.21 -21.47
N THR A 120 3.73 -25.42 -21.86
CA THR A 120 3.10 -25.45 -23.19
C THR A 120 3.26 -24.13 -23.95
N GLY A 121 4.20 -23.28 -23.51
CA GLY A 121 4.42 -21.96 -24.05
C GLY A 121 4.98 -21.92 -25.47
N ARG A 122 5.16 -20.72 -25.99
CA ARG A 122 5.74 -20.46 -27.32
C ARG A 122 7.24 -20.21 -27.16
N THR A 123 8.03 -21.26 -26.95
CA THR A 123 9.48 -21.18 -26.65
C THR A 123 10.27 -20.31 -27.63
N TRP A 124 9.87 -20.24 -28.89
CA TRP A 124 10.50 -19.40 -29.91
C TRP A 124 10.44 -17.89 -29.58
N LEU A 125 9.50 -17.42 -28.76
CA LEU A 125 9.42 -16.03 -28.31
C LEU A 125 10.38 -15.70 -27.17
N ILE A 126 10.89 -16.70 -26.43
CA ILE A 126 11.78 -16.47 -25.30
C ILE A 126 13.11 -15.90 -25.79
N ILE A 127 13.68 -16.47 -26.87
CA ILE A 127 14.96 -16.01 -27.42
C ILE A 127 14.89 -14.53 -27.87
N PRO A 128 13.94 -14.11 -28.74
CA PRO A 128 13.76 -12.69 -29.04
C PRO A 128 13.54 -11.82 -27.80
N GLY A 129 12.75 -12.31 -26.83
CA GLY A 129 12.53 -11.59 -25.58
C GLY A 129 13.83 -11.32 -24.81
N LEU A 130 14.69 -12.32 -24.68
CA LEU A 130 15.99 -12.18 -24.02
C LEU A 130 16.96 -11.31 -24.84
N VAL A 131 16.94 -11.40 -26.18
CA VAL A 131 17.75 -10.55 -27.06
C VAL A 131 17.33 -9.09 -26.91
N PHE A 132 16.02 -8.79 -26.92
CA PHE A 132 15.53 -7.44 -26.70
C PHE A 132 15.89 -6.91 -25.30
N ALA A 133 15.79 -7.73 -24.26
CA ALA A 133 16.21 -7.38 -22.91
C ALA A 133 17.72 -7.07 -22.82
N ALA A 134 18.57 -7.88 -23.46
CA ALA A 134 20.02 -7.67 -23.53
C ALA A 134 20.35 -6.40 -24.33
N SER A 135 19.68 -6.15 -25.45
CA SER A 135 19.83 -4.91 -26.23
C SER A 135 19.41 -3.69 -25.43
N ALA A 136 18.30 -3.77 -24.71
CA ALA A 136 17.87 -2.69 -23.79
C ALA A 136 18.90 -2.45 -22.68
N PHE A 137 19.46 -3.52 -22.06
CA PHE A 137 20.52 -3.41 -21.06
C PHE A 137 21.74 -2.64 -21.59
N LEU A 138 22.15 -2.89 -22.84
CA LEU A 138 23.25 -2.15 -23.47
C LEU A 138 22.90 -0.68 -23.72
N LEU A 139 21.68 -0.40 -24.21
CA LEU A 139 21.22 0.97 -24.49
C LEU A 139 21.02 1.81 -23.21
N PHE A 140 20.67 1.20 -22.11
CA PHE A 140 20.59 1.88 -20.81
C PHE A 140 21.97 2.33 -20.28
N SER A 141 23.10 2.08 -21.01
CA SER A 141 24.39 2.68 -20.69
C SER A 141 24.39 4.21 -20.73
N SER A 142 23.48 4.81 -21.48
CA SER A 142 23.25 6.27 -21.49
C SER A 142 22.65 6.82 -20.20
N GLN A 143 22.31 5.98 -19.23
CA GLN A 143 21.61 6.31 -17.98
C GLN A 143 20.25 7.02 -18.17
N ARG A 144 19.62 6.87 -19.33
CA ARG A 144 18.34 7.49 -19.69
C ARG A 144 17.38 6.50 -20.33
N PHE A 145 16.08 6.74 -20.12
CA PHE A 145 15.03 6.09 -20.88
C PHE A 145 14.86 6.82 -22.22
N THR A 146 15.48 6.29 -23.26
CA THR A 146 15.21 6.73 -24.64
C THR A 146 14.04 5.95 -25.19
N LEU A 147 13.40 6.45 -26.26
CA LEU A 147 12.29 5.72 -26.93
C LEU A 147 12.73 4.30 -27.32
N LEU A 148 13.93 4.16 -27.92
CA LEU A 148 14.45 2.86 -28.37
C LEU A 148 14.70 1.89 -27.19
N SER A 149 15.38 2.35 -26.12
CA SER A 149 15.63 1.49 -24.95
C SER A 149 14.34 1.07 -24.27
N THR A 150 13.34 1.95 -24.18
CA THR A 150 12.04 1.67 -23.57
C THR A 150 11.22 0.69 -24.42
N VAL A 151 11.19 0.87 -25.76
CA VAL A 151 10.51 -0.06 -26.67
C VAL A 151 11.14 -1.44 -26.62
N LEU A 152 12.46 -1.55 -26.68
CA LEU A 152 13.16 -2.85 -26.59
C LEU A 152 12.96 -3.52 -25.25
N TRP A 153 13.00 -2.76 -24.13
CA TRP A 153 12.73 -3.28 -22.80
C TRP A 153 11.30 -3.81 -22.66
N THR A 154 10.31 -3.04 -23.09
CA THR A 154 8.89 -3.46 -23.04
C THR A 154 8.62 -4.64 -23.99
N ALA A 155 9.21 -4.64 -25.21
CA ALA A 155 9.13 -5.78 -26.11
C ALA A 155 9.80 -7.03 -25.51
N GLY A 156 10.93 -6.87 -24.81
CA GLY A 156 11.60 -7.94 -24.07
C GLY A 156 10.70 -8.58 -23.03
N ILE A 157 10.01 -7.75 -22.22
CA ILE A 157 9.02 -8.21 -21.23
C ILE A 157 7.87 -8.95 -21.91
N ILE A 158 7.25 -8.33 -22.92
CA ILE A 158 6.09 -8.90 -23.62
C ILE A 158 6.44 -10.23 -24.28
N CYS A 159 7.55 -10.31 -25.03
CA CYS A 159 7.99 -11.52 -25.71
C CYS A 159 8.32 -12.63 -24.72
N THR A 160 9.06 -12.34 -23.64
CA THR A 160 9.40 -13.32 -22.59
C THR A 160 8.14 -13.83 -21.91
N MET A 161 7.23 -12.92 -21.50
CA MET A 161 5.94 -13.29 -20.90
C MET A 161 5.11 -14.14 -21.86
N ALA A 162 4.94 -13.72 -23.12
CA ALA A 162 4.17 -14.46 -24.13
C ALA A 162 4.80 -15.82 -24.46
N GLY A 163 6.16 -15.89 -24.43
CA GLY A 163 6.92 -17.12 -24.63
C GLY A 163 6.70 -18.12 -23.50
N LEU A 164 6.68 -17.65 -22.26
CA LEU A 164 6.50 -18.48 -21.06
C LEU A 164 5.01 -18.70 -20.70
N TRP A 165 4.09 -18.01 -21.34
CA TRP A 165 2.65 -18.08 -21.04
C TRP A 165 2.05 -19.40 -21.48
N ASN A 166 1.53 -20.18 -20.55
CA ASN A 166 0.79 -21.39 -20.87
C ASN A 166 -0.55 -21.05 -21.51
N LYS A 167 -0.86 -21.75 -22.63
CA LYS A 167 -2.13 -21.52 -23.35
C LYS A 167 -3.31 -21.89 -22.45
N PRO A 168 -4.35 -21.01 -22.34
CA PRO A 168 -5.58 -21.39 -21.68
C PRO A 168 -6.29 -22.47 -22.52
N GLU A 169 -6.98 -23.39 -21.87
CA GLU A 169 -7.93 -24.25 -22.58
C GLU A 169 -9.02 -23.39 -23.19
N THR A 170 -9.32 -23.65 -24.46
CA THR A 170 -10.38 -22.93 -25.21
C THR A 170 -11.72 -23.29 -24.62
N ARG A 171 -12.21 -22.48 -23.70
CA ARG A 171 -13.58 -22.53 -23.23
C ARG A 171 -14.46 -21.64 -24.11
N LYS A 172 -15.47 -22.22 -24.70
CA LYS A 172 -16.56 -21.44 -25.33
C LYS A 172 -17.27 -20.64 -24.24
N PHE A 173 -17.03 -19.32 -24.21
CA PHE A 173 -17.71 -18.43 -23.27
C PHE A 173 -19.16 -18.22 -23.70
N ALA A 174 -20.13 -18.69 -22.94
CA ALA A 174 -21.50 -18.22 -23.08
C ALA A 174 -21.56 -16.74 -22.65
N ARG A 175 -21.93 -15.86 -23.60
CA ARG A 175 -22.14 -14.42 -23.37
C ARG A 175 -23.50 -14.22 -22.68
N ALA A 176 -23.58 -14.42 -21.38
CA ALA A 176 -24.71 -13.90 -20.63
C ALA A 176 -24.64 -12.37 -20.58
N SER A 177 -25.76 -11.69 -20.76
CA SER A 177 -25.85 -10.22 -20.70
C SER A 177 -25.38 -9.72 -19.33
N ILE A 178 -24.69 -8.57 -19.29
CA ILE A 178 -24.29 -7.91 -18.03
C ILE A 178 -25.51 -7.68 -17.14
N MET A 179 -26.66 -7.37 -17.76
CA MET A 179 -27.93 -7.14 -17.05
C MET A 179 -28.47 -8.41 -16.38
N GLU A 180 -28.42 -9.57 -17.04
CA GLU A 180 -28.81 -10.85 -16.43
C GLU A 180 -27.95 -11.20 -15.24
N ARG A 181 -26.66 -10.93 -15.31
CA ARG A 181 -25.71 -11.13 -14.23
C ARG A 181 -26.02 -10.24 -13.02
N LEU A 182 -26.27 -8.94 -13.28
CA LEU A 182 -26.63 -7.98 -12.24
C LEU A 182 -27.96 -8.38 -11.57
N GLN A 183 -28.96 -8.79 -12.36
CA GLN A 183 -30.24 -9.28 -11.83
C GLN A 183 -30.10 -10.54 -10.97
N HIS A 184 -29.22 -11.44 -11.36
CA HIS A 184 -28.92 -12.64 -10.56
C HIS A 184 -28.27 -12.29 -9.22
N LEU A 185 -27.23 -11.41 -9.22
CA LEU A 185 -26.60 -10.91 -7.99
C LEU A 185 -27.60 -10.18 -7.09
N LEU A 186 -28.48 -9.38 -7.67
CA LEU A 186 -29.54 -8.67 -6.93
C LEU A 186 -30.57 -9.62 -6.29
N ARG A 187 -30.76 -10.81 -6.84
CA ARG A 187 -31.73 -11.80 -6.32
C ARG A 187 -31.12 -12.72 -5.24
N GLU A 188 -29.91 -13.19 -5.42
CA GLU A 188 -29.33 -14.24 -4.58
C GLU A 188 -28.41 -13.72 -3.47
N ASP A 189 -27.70 -12.60 -3.68
CA ASP A 189 -26.66 -12.11 -2.77
C ASP A 189 -26.81 -10.62 -2.42
N ARG A 190 -28.03 -10.16 -2.18
CA ARG A 190 -28.32 -8.74 -1.90
C ARG A 190 -27.44 -8.16 -0.79
N ALA A 191 -27.28 -8.89 0.31
CA ALA A 191 -26.50 -8.41 1.46
C ALA A 191 -25.02 -8.16 1.09
N TRP A 192 -24.43 -9.06 0.30
CA TRP A 192 -23.06 -8.88 -0.18
C TRP A 192 -22.95 -7.71 -1.16
N LEU A 193 -23.91 -7.55 -2.07
CA LEU A 193 -23.90 -6.45 -3.04
C LEU A 193 -24.01 -5.08 -2.34
N PHE A 194 -24.91 -4.95 -1.35
CA PHE A 194 -25.02 -3.73 -0.54
C PHE A 194 -23.73 -3.45 0.25
N ALA A 195 -23.15 -4.49 0.88
CA ALA A 195 -21.87 -4.33 1.58
C ALA A 195 -20.75 -3.93 0.63
N PHE A 196 -20.67 -4.51 -0.56
CA PHE A 196 -19.69 -4.16 -1.60
C PHE A 196 -19.89 -2.71 -2.07
N ALA A 197 -21.10 -2.29 -2.40
CA ALA A 197 -21.39 -0.93 -2.82
C ALA A 197 -21.04 0.09 -1.71
N PHE A 198 -21.40 -0.21 -0.46
CA PHE A 198 -21.02 0.61 0.70
C PHE A 198 -19.50 0.74 0.81
N VAL A 199 -18.76 -0.36 0.74
CA VAL A 199 -17.28 -0.35 0.78
C VAL A 199 -16.71 0.50 -0.33
N VAL A 200 -17.17 0.33 -1.57
CA VAL A 200 -16.71 1.13 -2.71
C VAL A 200 -16.93 2.62 -2.48
N ILE A 201 -18.13 3.02 -2.05
CA ILE A 201 -18.48 4.42 -1.81
C ILE A 201 -17.56 5.02 -0.74
N VAL A 202 -17.45 4.36 0.42
CA VAL A 202 -16.65 4.88 1.54
C VAL A 202 -15.17 4.96 1.17
N VAL A 203 -14.62 3.94 0.52
CA VAL A 203 -13.21 3.89 0.16
C VAL A 203 -12.85 4.90 -0.92
N VAL A 204 -13.71 5.07 -1.95
CA VAL A 204 -13.53 6.10 -2.96
C VAL A 204 -13.57 7.49 -2.32
N TRP A 205 -14.52 7.72 -1.42
CA TRP A 205 -14.59 8.97 -0.68
C TRP A 205 -13.31 9.24 0.13
N PHE A 206 -12.80 8.28 0.89
CA PHE A 206 -11.52 8.40 1.61
C PHE A 206 -10.34 8.67 0.66
N SER A 207 -10.30 7.98 -0.48
CA SER A 207 -9.20 8.10 -1.43
C SER A 207 -9.08 9.50 -2.04
N PHE A 208 -10.20 10.23 -2.23
CA PHE A 208 -10.21 11.51 -2.93
C PHE A 208 -10.53 12.72 -2.03
N THR A 209 -11.01 12.50 -0.81
CA THR A 209 -11.30 13.58 0.14
C THR A 209 -10.04 14.39 0.48
N ARG A 210 -10.14 15.73 0.48
CA ARG A 210 -9.09 16.67 0.90
C ARG A 210 -7.71 16.45 0.23
N LEU A 211 -7.66 16.02 -1.03
CA LEU A 211 -6.41 15.76 -1.75
C LEU A 211 -5.46 16.96 -1.76
N LYS A 212 -5.98 18.19 -1.92
CA LYS A 212 -5.18 19.40 -1.92
C LYS A 212 -4.60 19.73 -0.54
N GLN A 213 -5.29 19.33 0.54
CA GLN A 213 -5.01 19.75 1.91
C GLN A 213 -4.17 18.73 2.71
N VAL A 214 -3.97 17.51 2.20
CA VAL A 214 -3.31 16.42 2.91
C VAL A 214 -2.22 15.78 2.03
N PRO A 215 -0.94 15.98 2.36
CA PRO A 215 -0.38 16.98 3.26
C PRO A 215 -0.54 18.40 2.71
N PRO A 216 -0.52 19.46 3.59
CA PRO A 216 -0.82 20.82 3.19
C PRO A 216 0.32 21.60 2.54
N GLU A 217 1.56 21.31 2.90
CA GLU A 217 2.78 22.01 2.47
C GLU A 217 3.75 21.08 1.75
N LEU A 218 4.68 21.64 0.96
CA LEU A 218 5.74 20.92 0.31
C LEU A 218 7.00 20.88 1.20
N VAL A 219 7.67 19.71 1.20
CA VAL A 219 9.00 19.53 1.75
C VAL A 219 9.97 19.13 0.65
N SER A 220 11.29 19.34 0.87
CA SER A 220 12.33 19.16 -0.15
C SER A 220 12.27 17.82 -0.90
N GLY A 221 11.96 16.70 -0.23
CA GLY A 221 11.81 15.40 -0.90
C GLY A 221 10.65 15.35 -1.90
N GLN A 222 9.55 16.05 -1.62
CA GLN A 222 8.42 16.18 -2.54
C GLN A 222 8.72 17.13 -3.68
N VAL A 223 9.43 18.22 -3.39
CA VAL A 223 9.93 19.16 -4.38
C VAL A 223 10.82 18.46 -5.39
N ASP A 224 11.79 17.66 -4.92
CA ASP A 224 12.66 16.87 -5.79
C ASP A 224 11.86 15.89 -6.66
N HIS A 225 10.81 15.27 -6.10
CA HIS A 225 9.91 14.38 -6.85
C HIS A 225 9.20 15.13 -7.99
N ILE A 226 8.64 16.31 -7.70
CA ILE A 226 7.92 17.13 -8.70
C ILE A 226 8.84 17.58 -9.82
N TYR A 227 10.03 18.09 -9.48
CA TYR A 227 11.02 18.49 -10.48
C TYR A 227 11.52 17.30 -11.32
N THR A 228 11.68 16.13 -10.73
CA THR A 228 12.05 14.92 -11.48
C THR A 228 10.97 14.51 -12.47
N VAL A 229 9.69 14.56 -12.06
CA VAL A 229 8.56 14.31 -12.97
C VAL A 229 8.56 15.33 -14.12
N ARG A 230 8.87 16.59 -13.83
CA ARG A 230 9.00 17.63 -14.84
C ARG A 230 10.14 17.35 -15.82
N ASP A 231 11.32 16.94 -15.30
CA ASP A 231 12.44 16.56 -16.16
C ASP A 231 12.07 15.42 -17.10
N VAL A 232 11.30 14.43 -16.62
CA VAL A 232 10.77 13.33 -17.45
C VAL A 232 9.82 13.83 -18.55
N LEU A 233 8.91 14.76 -18.22
CA LEU A 233 7.98 15.37 -19.19
C LEU A 233 8.71 16.18 -20.27
N LEU A 234 9.86 16.76 -19.93
CA LEU A 234 10.76 17.46 -20.85
C LEU A 234 11.68 16.52 -21.66
N GLY A 235 11.50 15.19 -21.52
CA GLY A 235 12.28 14.19 -22.25
C GLY A 235 13.57 13.73 -21.55
N ASN A 236 13.83 14.19 -20.33
CA ASN A 236 15.01 13.83 -19.54
C ASN A 236 14.71 12.72 -18.51
N ALA A 237 14.21 11.59 -18.97
CA ALA A 237 13.90 10.43 -18.11
C ALA A 237 15.20 9.68 -17.73
N ALA A 238 15.79 10.00 -16.58
CA ALA A 238 17.00 9.36 -16.08
C ALA A 238 16.72 8.02 -15.40
N LEU A 239 17.68 7.07 -15.45
CA LEU A 239 17.65 5.81 -14.68
C LEU A 239 17.88 6.10 -13.19
N THR A 240 18.82 6.98 -12.89
CA THR A 240 19.11 7.43 -11.54
C THR A 240 18.84 8.92 -11.46
N ASN A 241 18.07 9.34 -10.50
CA ASN A 241 17.77 10.75 -10.31
C ASN A 241 19.02 11.47 -9.76
N SER A 242 19.48 12.50 -10.47
CA SER A 242 20.63 13.31 -10.07
C SER A 242 20.40 14.15 -8.80
N ARG A 243 19.13 14.45 -8.45
CA ARG A 243 18.80 15.30 -7.30
C ARG A 243 18.96 14.57 -5.96
N ASN A 244 18.61 13.27 -5.93
CA ASN A 244 18.65 12.47 -4.71
C ASN A 244 19.35 11.11 -4.87
N LEU A 245 20.04 10.88 -5.98
CA LEU A 245 20.77 9.64 -6.31
C LEU A 245 19.94 8.35 -6.13
N VAL A 246 18.64 8.41 -6.42
CA VAL A 246 17.72 7.28 -6.26
C VAL A 246 17.35 6.69 -7.61
N SER A 247 17.52 5.37 -7.75
CA SER A 247 17.14 4.60 -8.95
C SER A 247 15.71 4.03 -8.78
N GLU A 248 14.72 4.91 -8.87
CA GLU A 248 13.30 4.57 -8.71
C GLU A 248 12.46 5.07 -9.91
N PRO A 249 12.80 4.70 -11.15
CA PRO A 249 12.27 5.35 -12.35
C PRO A 249 10.76 5.16 -12.53
N LEU A 250 10.20 4.01 -12.09
CA LEU A 250 8.79 3.70 -12.36
C LEU A 250 7.82 4.68 -11.71
N GLN A 251 8.16 5.26 -10.56
CA GLN A 251 7.33 6.28 -9.91
C GLN A 251 7.21 7.55 -10.74
N TYR A 252 8.33 8.02 -11.26
CA TYR A 252 8.38 9.22 -12.08
C TYR A 252 7.72 9.00 -13.44
N LEU A 253 7.97 7.83 -14.07
CA LEU A 253 7.32 7.44 -15.32
C LEU A 253 5.80 7.31 -15.16
N TRP A 254 5.32 6.71 -14.06
CA TRP A 254 3.89 6.63 -13.73
C TRP A 254 3.26 8.01 -13.61
N SER A 255 3.90 8.89 -12.82
CA SER A 255 3.43 10.26 -12.60
C SER A 255 3.39 11.05 -13.92
N SER A 256 4.45 10.96 -14.72
CA SER A 256 4.55 11.65 -16.01
C SER A 256 3.53 11.14 -17.02
N LEU A 257 3.29 9.83 -17.09
CA LEU A 257 2.26 9.23 -17.95
C LEU A 257 0.87 9.78 -17.61
N LEU A 258 0.51 9.80 -16.34
CA LEU A 258 -0.80 10.29 -15.91
C LEU A 258 -1.00 11.79 -16.20
N LEU A 259 0.04 12.59 -15.96
CA LEU A 259 -0.02 14.03 -16.24
C LEU A 259 -0.11 14.31 -17.72
N SER A 260 0.64 13.56 -18.56
CA SER A 260 0.55 13.66 -20.03
C SER A 260 -0.83 13.32 -20.54
N LEU A 261 -1.46 12.27 -20.01
CA LEU A 261 -2.83 11.86 -20.39
C LEU A 261 -3.89 12.87 -19.92
N ALA A 262 -3.68 13.51 -18.78
CA ALA A 262 -4.60 14.49 -18.21
C ALA A 262 -4.39 15.91 -18.77
N GLY A 263 -3.30 16.17 -19.50
CA GLY A 263 -2.93 17.50 -19.98
C GLY A 263 -2.63 18.51 -18.85
N ASN A 264 -2.30 18.02 -17.65
CA ASN A 264 -2.10 18.85 -16.48
C ASN A 264 -0.61 19.14 -16.24
N PRO A 265 -0.26 20.33 -15.74
CA PRO A 265 1.10 20.61 -15.27
C PRO A 265 1.43 19.76 -14.03
N PRO A 266 2.72 19.51 -13.74
CA PRO A 266 3.15 18.78 -12.56
C PRO A 266 2.92 19.59 -11.29
N ALA A 267 1.73 19.49 -10.74
CA ALA A 267 1.32 20.08 -9.48
C ALA A 267 1.18 19.02 -8.38
N PHE A 268 1.39 19.41 -7.15
CA PHE A 268 1.34 18.51 -5.99
C PHE A 268 0.01 17.72 -5.88
N ALA A 269 -1.10 18.40 -6.14
CA ALA A 269 -2.43 17.77 -6.10
C ALA A 269 -2.63 16.74 -7.24
N SER A 270 -2.12 17.02 -8.44
CA SER A 270 -2.25 16.14 -9.60
C SER A 270 -1.47 14.84 -9.38
N LEU A 271 -0.29 14.90 -8.78
CA LEU A 271 0.51 13.73 -8.42
C LEU A 271 -0.18 12.88 -7.34
N LYS A 272 -0.73 13.51 -6.30
CA LYS A 272 -1.53 12.80 -5.26
C LYS A 272 -2.70 12.04 -5.88
N LEU A 273 -3.40 12.64 -6.85
CA LEU A 273 -4.48 11.98 -7.58
C LEU A 273 -3.99 10.72 -8.30
N GLY A 274 -2.84 10.79 -8.97
CA GLY A 274 -2.25 9.66 -9.66
C GLY A 274 -1.95 8.48 -8.74
N TYR A 275 -1.40 8.73 -7.57
CA TYR A 275 -1.15 7.68 -6.57
C TYR A 275 -2.42 7.17 -5.90
N ALA A 276 -3.42 8.03 -5.68
CA ALA A 276 -4.74 7.61 -5.18
C ALA A 276 -5.41 6.62 -6.15
N LEU A 277 -5.37 6.90 -7.46
CA LEU A 277 -5.88 6.00 -8.49
C LEU A 277 -5.13 4.66 -8.52
N ALA A 278 -3.78 4.67 -8.43
CA ALA A 278 -3.00 3.44 -8.34
C ALA A 278 -3.38 2.59 -7.12
N ASN A 279 -3.66 3.24 -5.98
CA ASN A 279 -4.02 2.54 -4.75
C ASN A 279 -5.44 1.93 -4.77
N LEU A 280 -6.35 2.37 -5.64
CA LEU A 280 -7.60 1.64 -5.88
C LEU A 280 -7.32 0.21 -6.41
N ALA A 281 -6.25 0.01 -7.19
CA ALA A 281 -5.83 -1.33 -7.60
C ALA A 281 -5.34 -2.18 -6.41
N ALA A 282 -4.69 -1.58 -5.41
CA ALA A 282 -4.29 -2.30 -4.19
C ALA A 282 -5.49 -2.91 -3.46
N LEU A 283 -6.63 -2.19 -3.43
CA LEU A 283 -7.86 -2.67 -2.79
C LEU A 283 -8.42 -3.92 -3.48
N TYR A 284 -8.40 -3.94 -4.81
CA TYR A 284 -8.78 -5.10 -5.59
C TYR A 284 -7.89 -6.31 -5.28
N PHE A 285 -6.57 -6.12 -5.24
CA PHE A 285 -5.64 -7.22 -4.99
C PHE A 285 -5.66 -7.71 -3.54
N VAL A 286 -5.87 -6.82 -2.56
CA VAL A 286 -6.08 -7.22 -1.16
C VAL A 286 -7.40 -7.98 -0.99
N TYR A 287 -8.50 -7.52 -1.63
CA TYR A 287 -9.75 -8.26 -1.69
C TYR A 287 -9.52 -9.67 -2.22
N ARG A 288 -8.83 -9.78 -3.37
CA ARG A 288 -8.53 -11.06 -4.01
C ARG A 288 -7.68 -11.96 -3.10
N LEU A 289 -6.63 -11.40 -2.44
CA LEU A 289 -5.76 -12.15 -1.55
C LEU A 289 -6.53 -12.67 -0.32
N GLY A 290 -7.31 -11.82 0.34
CA GLY A 290 -8.16 -12.23 1.46
C GLY A 290 -9.20 -13.29 1.09
N ALA A 291 -9.84 -13.14 -0.09
CA ALA A 291 -10.79 -14.12 -0.61
C ALA A 291 -10.13 -15.43 -1.05
N GLU A 292 -8.86 -15.41 -1.47
CA GLU A 292 -8.09 -16.60 -1.84
C GLU A 292 -7.67 -17.42 -0.62
N VAL A 293 -7.29 -16.74 0.47
CA VAL A 293 -6.88 -17.41 1.71
C VAL A 293 -8.10 -17.90 2.51
N PHE A 294 -9.12 -17.07 2.64
CA PHE A 294 -10.30 -17.32 3.48
C PHE A 294 -11.60 -17.38 2.66
N ASP A 295 -12.37 -16.30 2.67
CA ASP A 295 -13.62 -16.16 1.92
C ASP A 295 -13.80 -14.72 1.37
N ARG A 296 -14.83 -14.52 0.56
CA ARG A 296 -15.16 -13.22 -0.05
C ARG A 296 -15.45 -12.12 0.98
N TRP A 297 -15.91 -12.46 2.17
CA TRP A 297 -16.19 -11.50 3.24
C TRP A 297 -14.90 -11.00 3.89
N VAL A 298 -13.94 -11.90 4.15
CA VAL A 298 -12.59 -11.49 4.61
C VAL A 298 -11.94 -10.57 3.58
N GLY A 299 -12.03 -10.92 2.28
CA GLY A 299 -11.54 -10.05 1.21
C GLY A 299 -12.19 -8.67 1.22
N LEU A 300 -13.52 -8.61 1.35
CA LEU A 300 -14.26 -7.34 1.36
C LEU A 300 -13.93 -6.48 2.58
N VAL A 301 -13.87 -7.08 3.77
CA VAL A 301 -13.49 -6.39 5.00
C VAL A 301 -12.04 -5.92 4.93
N ALA A 302 -11.12 -6.73 4.39
CA ALA A 302 -9.73 -6.33 4.19
C ALA A 302 -9.61 -5.13 3.22
N ALA A 303 -10.33 -5.14 2.11
CA ALA A 303 -10.36 -4.01 1.19
C ALA A 303 -10.95 -2.74 1.84
N PHE A 304 -11.99 -2.86 2.65
CA PHE A 304 -12.55 -1.77 3.43
C PHE A 304 -11.54 -1.18 4.42
N LEU A 305 -10.96 -2.02 5.28
CA LEU A 305 -10.00 -1.58 6.30
C LEU A 305 -8.74 -0.96 5.67
N LEU A 306 -8.24 -1.52 4.56
CA LEU A 306 -7.11 -0.95 3.83
C LEU A 306 -7.48 0.43 3.26
N GLY A 307 -8.64 0.54 2.61
CA GLY A 307 -9.04 1.76 1.91
C GLY A 307 -9.33 2.95 2.81
N ILE A 308 -9.73 2.72 4.07
CA ILE A 308 -9.93 3.78 5.07
C ILE A 308 -8.71 4.00 5.96
N SER A 309 -7.69 3.11 5.93
CA SER A 309 -6.53 3.18 6.81
C SER A 309 -5.78 4.50 6.68
N PHE A 310 -5.60 5.22 7.80
CA PHE A 310 -4.80 6.44 7.82
C PHE A 310 -3.34 6.18 7.41
N TRP A 311 -2.79 5.00 7.75
CA TRP A 311 -1.44 4.61 7.35
C TRP A 311 -1.31 4.56 5.83
N GLN A 312 -2.25 3.89 5.13
CA GLN A 312 -2.29 3.84 3.66
C GLN A 312 -2.44 5.23 3.04
N ILE A 313 -3.38 6.04 3.56
CA ILE A 313 -3.71 7.37 3.01
C ILE A 313 -2.51 8.31 3.11
N ILE A 314 -1.84 8.36 4.26
CA ILE A 314 -0.67 9.23 4.47
C ILE A 314 0.47 8.80 3.54
N GLN A 315 0.83 7.51 3.52
CA GLN A 315 1.95 7.01 2.72
C GLN A 315 1.73 7.20 1.20
N THR A 316 0.48 7.08 0.76
CA THR A 316 0.12 7.30 -0.65
C THR A 316 0.24 8.76 -1.06
N ARG A 317 -0.09 9.69 -0.15
CA ARG A 317 -0.16 11.13 -0.44
C ARG A 317 1.11 11.88 -0.12
N ALA A 318 2.00 11.30 0.68
CA ALA A 318 3.25 11.93 1.09
C ALA A 318 4.25 12.14 -0.08
N LEU A 319 4.09 11.45 -1.21
CA LEU A 319 4.98 11.50 -2.39
C LEU A 319 6.47 11.27 -2.06
N LEU A 320 6.75 10.43 -1.06
CA LEU A 320 8.10 10.11 -0.60
C LEU A 320 8.57 8.73 -1.10
N GLY A 321 8.13 8.32 -2.28
CA GLY A 321 8.57 7.10 -2.91
C GLY A 321 7.78 5.84 -2.57
N SER A 322 6.81 5.87 -1.65
CA SER A 322 6.03 4.68 -1.22
C SER A 322 4.73 4.47 -2.00
N GLY A 323 4.30 5.41 -2.83
CA GLY A 323 2.96 5.44 -3.44
C GLY A 323 2.56 4.22 -4.28
N LEU A 324 3.53 3.56 -4.96
CA LEU A 324 3.29 2.36 -5.77
C LEU A 324 3.62 1.05 -5.04
N VAL A 325 4.14 1.09 -3.80
CA VAL A 325 4.56 -0.10 -3.06
C VAL A 325 3.37 -1.02 -2.78
N LEU A 326 2.24 -0.48 -2.29
CA LEU A 326 1.06 -1.30 -2.00
C LEU A 326 0.40 -1.89 -3.26
N PRO A 327 0.08 -1.12 -4.32
CA PRO A 327 -0.58 -1.69 -5.49
C PRO A 327 0.24 -2.81 -6.13
N LEU A 328 1.55 -2.64 -6.26
CA LEU A 328 2.43 -3.67 -6.84
C LEU A 328 2.67 -4.84 -5.87
N GLY A 329 2.86 -4.56 -4.58
CA GLY A 329 3.04 -5.59 -3.56
C GLY A 329 1.80 -6.45 -3.36
N CYS A 330 0.61 -5.85 -3.27
CA CYS A 330 -0.66 -6.58 -3.21
C CYS A 330 -0.90 -7.44 -4.45
N ALA A 331 -0.57 -6.91 -5.65
CA ALA A 331 -0.66 -7.66 -6.90
C ALA A 331 0.29 -8.85 -6.89
N ALA A 332 1.57 -8.64 -6.56
CA ALA A 332 2.58 -9.69 -6.49
C ALA A 332 2.15 -10.81 -5.53
N LEU A 333 1.75 -10.48 -4.29
CA LEU A 333 1.31 -11.46 -3.31
C LEU A 333 0.00 -12.16 -3.71
N SER A 334 -0.98 -11.42 -4.24
CA SER A 334 -2.25 -12.00 -4.67
C SER A 334 -2.07 -13.03 -5.79
N PHE A 335 -1.22 -12.72 -6.79
CA PHE A 335 -0.90 -13.65 -7.86
C PHE A 335 -0.04 -14.81 -7.37
N LEU A 336 0.89 -14.59 -6.42
CA LEU A 336 1.69 -15.65 -5.81
C LEU A 336 0.79 -16.68 -5.12
N PHE A 337 -0.10 -16.23 -4.21
CA PHE A 337 -1.00 -17.13 -3.50
C PHE A 337 -1.95 -17.88 -4.45
N SER A 338 -2.52 -17.18 -5.44
CA SER A 338 -3.36 -17.80 -6.46
C SER A 338 -2.59 -18.83 -7.28
N GLY A 339 -1.37 -18.50 -7.73
CA GLY A 339 -0.51 -19.37 -8.51
C GLY A 339 -0.12 -20.63 -7.76
N LEU A 340 0.26 -20.50 -6.50
CA LEU A 340 0.62 -21.63 -5.65
C LEU A 340 -0.58 -22.52 -5.30
N GLN A 341 -1.73 -21.91 -4.94
CA GLN A 341 -2.92 -22.63 -4.54
C GLN A 341 -3.54 -23.41 -5.71
N LYS A 342 -3.66 -22.76 -6.88
CA LYS A 342 -4.28 -23.33 -8.08
C LYS A 342 -3.28 -24.03 -8.98
N GLN A 343 -1.98 -24.02 -8.59
CA GLN A 343 -0.87 -24.55 -9.36
C GLN A 343 -0.83 -23.97 -10.80
N ARG A 344 -0.95 -22.63 -10.90
CA ARG A 344 -0.99 -21.90 -12.18
C ARG A 344 0.31 -21.19 -12.46
N ALA A 345 1.04 -21.64 -13.48
CA ALA A 345 2.27 -21.00 -13.91
C ALA A 345 2.06 -19.54 -14.32
N ASN A 346 0.98 -19.22 -15.03
CA ASN A 346 0.71 -17.86 -15.49
C ASN A 346 0.54 -16.86 -14.34
N ASP A 347 -0.08 -17.28 -13.22
CA ASP A 347 -0.20 -16.45 -12.03
C ASP A 347 1.18 -16.20 -11.38
N LEU A 348 2.10 -17.19 -11.39
CA LEU A 348 3.47 -17.00 -10.92
C LEU A 348 4.25 -16.03 -11.82
N LEU A 349 4.06 -16.08 -13.15
CA LEU A 349 4.66 -15.11 -14.07
C LEU A 349 4.15 -13.67 -13.79
N LEU A 350 2.86 -13.51 -13.52
CA LEU A 350 2.29 -12.21 -13.12
C LEU A 350 2.83 -11.74 -11.77
N SER A 351 2.97 -12.65 -10.78
CA SER A 351 3.62 -12.32 -9.51
C SER A 351 5.04 -11.80 -9.72
N ALA A 352 5.82 -12.45 -10.60
CA ALA A 352 7.19 -12.05 -10.94
C ALA A 352 7.23 -10.70 -11.68
N LEU A 353 6.29 -10.46 -12.60
CA LEU A 353 6.15 -9.17 -13.28
C LEU A 353 5.92 -8.03 -12.28
N PHE A 354 4.93 -8.18 -11.39
CA PHE A 354 4.63 -7.14 -10.40
C PHE A 354 5.74 -6.99 -9.35
N SER A 355 6.43 -8.08 -9.00
CA SER A 355 7.62 -8.03 -8.13
C SER A 355 8.77 -7.26 -8.79
N GLY A 356 9.05 -7.53 -10.06
CA GLY A 356 10.07 -6.83 -10.83
C GLY A 356 9.75 -5.34 -11.02
N LEU A 357 8.49 -5.00 -11.36
CA LEU A 357 8.04 -3.61 -11.44
C LEU A 357 8.16 -2.90 -10.07
N GLY A 358 7.84 -3.59 -8.99
CA GLY A 358 7.99 -3.06 -7.63
C GLY A 358 9.43 -2.69 -7.30
N LEU A 359 10.41 -3.50 -7.71
CA LEU A 359 11.83 -3.21 -7.51
C LEU A 359 12.31 -1.93 -8.23
N LEU A 360 11.58 -1.48 -9.27
CA LEU A 360 11.82 -0.23 -9.98
C LEU A 360 11.16 0.98 -9.31
N THR A 361 10.41 0.78 -8.21
CA THR A 361 9.68 1.87 -7.53
C THR A 361 10.36 2.37 -6.28
N ASN A 362 10.80 1.46 -5.41
CA ASN A 362 11.37 1.81 -4.11
C ASN A 362 12.26 0.68 -3.58
N LYS A 363 13.36 1.05 -2.91
CA LYS A 363 14.29 0.09 -2.28
C LYS A 363 13.63 -0.78 -1.22
N LEU A 364 12.56 -0.32 -0.60
CA LEU A 364 11.75 -1.11 0.34
C LEU A 364 11.18 -2.38 -0.31
N PHE A 365 11.01 -2.33 -1.63
CA PHE A 365 10.47 -3.48 -2.37
C PHE A 365 11.44 -4.67 -2.45
N LEU A 366 12.73 -4.49 -2.10
CA LEU A 366 13.71 -5.58 -2.01
C LEU A 366 13.28 -6.71 -1.05
N ILE A 367 12.39 -6.41 -0.09
CA ILE A 367 11.86 -7.41 0.83
C ILE A 367 10.83 -8.34 0.19
N PHE A 368 10.14 -7.92 -0.88
CA PHE A 368 9.09 -8.72 -1.51
C PHE A 368 9.58 -10.01 -2.18
N PRO A 369 10.73 -10.04 -2.89
CA PRO A 369 11.34 -11.31 -3.34
C PRO A 369 11.62 -12.28 -2.19
N LEU A 370 12.11 -11.80 -1.04
CA LEU A 370 12.31 -12.63 0.14
C LEU A 370 10.97 -13.17 0.69
N ALA A 371 9.95 -12.31 0.75
CA ALA A 371 8.60 -12.71 1.14
C ALA A 371 8.03 -13.78 0.18
N ALA A 372 8.18 -13.57 -1.13
CA ALA A 372 7.74 -14.52 -2.14
C ALA A 372 8.46 -15.87 -2.05
N LEU A 373 9.78 -15.83 -1.83
CA LEU A 373 10.58 -17.04 -1.60
C LEU A 373 10.12 -17.81 -0.36
N SER A 374 9.90 -17.09 0.76
CA SER A 374 9.45 -17.69 2.02
C SER A 374 8.07 -18.34 1.88
N VAL A 375 7.12 -17.69 1.21
CA VAL A 375 5.80 -18.24 0.92
C VAL A 375 5.90 -19.47 0.00
N SER A 376 6.73 -19.42 -1.03
CA SER A 376 6.96 -20.53 -1.96
C SER A 376 7.61 -21.73 -1.27
N LEU A 377 8.56 -21.48 -0.37
CA LEU A 377 9.20 -22.52 0.43
C LEU A 377 8.20 -23.19 1.39
N LEU A 378 7.36 -22.39 2.07
CA LEU A 378 6.29 -22.94 2.91
C LEU A 378 5.33 -23.81 2.10
N TRP A 379 4.89 -23.31 0.94
CA TRP A 379 4.06 -24.11 0.03
C TRP A 379 4.74 -25.45 -0.33
N TYR A 380 6.01 -25.41 -0.70
CA TYR A 380 6.80 -26.60 -1.04
C TYR A 380 6.90 -27.60 0.11
N LEU A 381 7.21 -27.13 1.33
CA LEU A 381 7.31 -27.97 2.53
C LEU A 381 6.00 -28.70 2.86
N PHE A 382 4.85 -28.03 2.68
CA PHE A 382 3.53 -28.60 2.94
C PHE A 382 3.00 -29.51 1.81
N ASN A 383 3.59 -29.45 0.63
CA ASN A 383 3.11 -30.19 -0.55
C ASN A 383 4.19 -31.07 -1.21
N ARG A 384 5.32 -31.28 -0.55
CA ARG A 384 6.47 -32.01 -1.14
C ARG A 384 6.20 -33.47 -1.49
N GLU A 385 5.20 -34.11 -0.86
CA GLU A 385 4.85 -35.49 -1.08
C GLU A 385 4.07 -35.74 -2.38
N THR A 386 3.62 -34.70 -3.05
CA THR A 386 2.80 -34.80 -4.28
C THR A 386 3.57 -35.24 -5.53
N GLY A 387 4.87 -35.49 -5.44
CA GLY A 387 5.71 -35.98 -6.55
C GLY A 387 5.96 -34.98 -7.71
N LYS A 388 5.46 -33.73 -7.60
CA LYS A 388 5.51 -32.71 -8.69
C LYS A 388 6.59 -31.64 -8.49
N ASN A 389 7.59 -31.92 -7.70
CA ASN A 389 8.62 -30.99 -7.28
C ASN A 389 9.42 -30.38 -8.45
N GLY A 390 9.74 -31.19 -9.48
CA GLY A 390 10.50 -30.71 -10.65
C GLY A 390 9.74 -29.65 -11.45
N VAL A 391 8.44 -29.85 -11.68
CA VAL A 391 7.60 -28.90 -12.42
C VAL A 391 7.44 -27.59 -11.65
N PHE A 392 7.27 -27.66 -10.33
CA PHE A 392 7.22 -26.47 -9.47
C PHE A 392 8.49 -25.60 -9.60
N TRP A 393 9.68 -26.22 -9.46
CA TRP A 393 10.94 -25.48 -9.58
C TRP A 393 11.16 -24.89 -10.97
N THR A 394 10.69 -25.58 -12.02
CA THR A 394 10.72 -25.04 -13.39
C THR A 394 9.91 -23.75 -13.48
N HIS A 395 8.70 -23.69 -12.87
CA HIS A 395 7.89 -22.49 -12.90
C HIS A 395 8.45 -21.35 -12.02
N ILE A 396 9.11 -21.69 -10.91
CA ILE A 396 9.84 -20.68 -10.11
C ILE A 396 11.00 -20.09 -10.94
N LEU A 397 11.76 -20.92 -11.65
CA LEU A 397 12.83 -20.44 -12.53
C LEU A 397 12.28 -19.55 -13.66
N GLN A 398 11.17 -19.92 -14.28
CA GLN A 398 10.49 -19.09 -15.28
C GLN A 398 10.06 -17.73 -14.71
N ALA A 399 9.52 -17.72 -13.50
CA ALA A 399 9.16 -16.50 -12.79
C ALA A 399 10.41 -15.62 -12.51
N MET A 400 11.53 -16.22 -12.11
CA MET A 400 12.80 -15.50 -11.91
C MET A 400 13.31 -14.88 -13.21
N VAL A 401 13.21 -15.58 -14.36
CA VAL A 401 13.59 -15.04 -15.67
C VAL A 401 12.74 -13.82 -16.03
N VAL A 402 11.42 -13.88 -15.83
CA VAL A 402 10.54 -12.72 -16.06
C VAL A 402 10.96 -11.56 -15.18
N SER A 403 11.15 -11.78 -13.87
CA SER A 403 11.58 -10.72 -12.96
C SER A 403 12.92 -10.11 -13.38
N ALA A 404 13.89 -10.93 -13.82
CA ALA A 404 15.20 -10.47 -14.31
C ALA A 404 15.07 -9.57 -15.55
N VAL A 405 14.20 -9.93 -16.51
CA VAL A 405 13.92 -9.09 -17.70
C VAL A 405 13.26 -7.77 -17.30
N VAL A 406 12.34 -7.79 -16.34
CA VAL A 406 11.66 -6.57 -15.88
C VAL A 406 12.63 -5.60 -15.22
N ILE A 407 13.56 -6.11 -14.39
CA ILE A 407 14.51 -5.26 -13.65
C ILE A 407 15.76 -4.86 -14.45
N VAL A 408 15.81 -5.10 -15.75
CA VAL A 408 16.95 -4.75 -16.63
C VAL A 408 17.43 -3.31 -16.44
N PRO A 409 16.56 -2.26 -16.37
CA PRO A 409 17.02 -0.90 -16.10
C PRO A 409 17.75 -0.77 -14.76
N LEU A 410 17.22 -1.40 -13.71
CA LEU A 410 17.82 -1.42 -12.38
C LEU A 410 19.17 -2.15 -12.37
N LEU A 411 19.24 -3.33 -13.00
CA LEU A 411 20.49 -4.08 -13.11
C LEU A 411 21.56 -3.25 -13.80
N ARG A 412 21.20 -2.51 -14.86
CA ARG A 412 22.15 -1.63 -15.53
C ARG A 412 22.61 -0.48 -14.64
N SER A 413 21.71 0.16 -13.90
CA SER A 413 22.04 1.20 -12.94
C SER A 413 23.02 0.69 -11.87
N ILE A 414 22.77 -0.51 -11.32
CA ILE A 414 23.67 -1.15 -10.33
C ILE A 414 25.06 -1.44 -10.92
N VAL A 415 25.13 -1.94 -12.16
CA VAL A 415 26.40 -2.24 -12.82
C VAL A 415 27.22 -0.96 -13.10
N LEU A 416 26.55 0.14 -13.45
CA LEU A 416 27.20 1.42 -13.73
C LEU A 416 27.69 2.12 -12.47
N ASP A 417 26.87 2.13 -11.42
CA ASP A 417 27.23 2.71 -10.13
C ASP A 417 26.66 1.89 -8.96
N PRO A 418 27.36 0.82 -8.57
CA PRO A 418 26.93 0.00 -7.44
C PRO A 418 26.96 0.78 -6.11
N ARG A 419 27.83 1.78 -5.96
CA ARG A 419 27.94 2.57 -4.74
C ARG A 419 26.70 3.46 -4.56
N ALA A 420 26.27 4.17 -5.59
CA ALA A 420 25.05 5.00 -5.51
C ALA A 420 23.81 4.20 -5.15
N TYR A 421 23.72 2.94 -5.63
CA TYR A 421 22.59 2.07 -5.26
C TYR A 421 22.67 1.52 -3.84
N LEU A 422 23.87 1.05 -3.43
CA LEU A 422 24.07 0.37 -2.14
C LEU A 422 24.24 1.33 -0.97
N ALA A 423 24.84 2.52 -1.18
CA ALA A 423 25.15 3.46 -0.10
C ALA A 423 23.95 3.80 0.79
N PRO A 424 22.73 4.13 0.27
CA PRO A 424 21.56 4.40 1.12
C PRO A 424 21.06 3.18 1.90
N ILE A 425 21.36 1.97 1.44
CA ILE A 425 21.01 0.73 2.15
C ILE A 425 22.06 0.48 3.24
N LEU A 426 23.34 0.58 2.89
CA LEU A 426 24.45 0.36 3.81
C LEU A 426 24.49 1.41 4.92
N SER A 427 24.17 2.68 4.63
CA SER A 427 24.07 3.73 5.65
C SER A 427 23.06 3.42 6.74
N ARG A 428 21.99 2.67 6.42
CA ARG A 428 20.98 2.26 7.38
C ARG A 428 21.34 0.98 8.15
N ILE A 429 21.98 0.03 7.49
CA ILE A 429 22.27 -1.30 8.05
C ILE A 429 23.58 -1.34 8.80
N SER A 430 24.61 -0.71 8.23
CA SER A 430 25.97 -0.70 8.79
C SER A 430 26.32 0.65 9.40
N GLY A 431 27.38 0.71 10.18
CA GLY A 431 27.92 1.96 10.72
C GLY A 431 28.63 2.86 9.70
N TYR A 432 28.23 2.86 8.44
CA TYR A 432 28.90 3.58 7.35
C TYR A 432 28.83 5.12 7.52
N GLU A 433 27.64 5.65 7.87
CA GLU A 433 27.46 7.09 8.14
C GLU A 433 27.50 7.41 9.63
N VAL A 434 26.87 6.53 10.44
CA VAL A 434 26.76 6.68 11.88
C VAL A 434 27.27 5.41 12.55
N THR A 435 28.32 5.54 13.37
CA THR A 435 28.89 4.39 14.11
C THR A 435 27.84 3.71 14.98
N LEU A 436 27.75 2.39 14.87
CA LEU A 436 26.84 1.61 15.71
C LEU A 436 27.28 1.67 17.16
N LYS A 437 26.37 1.96 18.08
CA LYS A 437 26.65 2.09 19.51
C LYS A 437 27.04 0.75 20.18
N THR A 438 26.57 -0.37 19.63
CA THR A 438 26.82 -1.73 20.12
C THR A 438 26.93 -2.69 18.94
N SER A 439 27.14 -3.99 19.21
CA SER A 439 27.11 -5.00 18.15
C SER A 439 25.77 -5.04 17.40
N PRO A 440 25.75 -5.38 16.08
CA PRO A 440 24.57 -5.30 15.25
C PRO A 440 23.39 -6.16 15.73
N LEU A 441 23.66 -7.36 16.26
CA LEU A 441 22.61 -8.31 16.61
C LEU A 441 21.66 -7.81 17.73
N PRO A 442 22.12 -7.27 18.87
CA PRO A 442 21.24 -6.69 19.88
C PRO A 442 20.41 -5.52 19.35
N ILE A 443 20.99 -4.66 18.51
CA ILE A 443 20.25 -3.55 17.90
C ILE A 443 19.14 -4.10 16.99
N PHE A 444 19.46 -5.08 16.14
CA PHE A 444 18.49 -5.72 15.27
C PHE A 444 17.35 -6.36 16.04
N LEU A 445 17.64 -7.13 17.09
CA LEU A 445 16.62 -7.80 17.91
C LEU A 445 15.73 -6.79 18.65
N SER A 446 16.31 -5.71 19.18
CA SER A 446 15.56 -4.61 19.80
C SER A 446 14.66 -3.91 18.78
N ASN A 447 15.20 -3.64 17.58
CA ASN A 447 14.44 -3.04 16.49
C ASN A 447 13.32 -3.95 16.01
N LEU A 448 13.57 -5.25 15.88
CA LEU A 448 12.56 -6.22 15.46
C LEU A 448 11.44 -6.32 16.50
N TRP A 449 11.79 -6.37 17.80
CA TRP A 449 10.81 -6.36 18.88
C TRP A 449 9.92 -5.11 18.83
N SER A 450 10.53 -3.94 18.67
CA SER A 450 9.79 -2.69 18.53
C SER A 450 8.90 -2.69 17.27
N ALA A 451 9.41 -3.21 16.14
CA ALA A 451 8.68 -3.29 14.89
C ALA A 451 7.48 -4.24 14.97
N LEU A 452 7.58 -5.36 15.69
CA LEU A 452 6.44 -6.26 15.92
C LEU A 452 5.28 -5.56 16.66
N GLY A 453 5.59 -4.57 17.50
CA GLY A 453 4.61 -3.73 18.18
C GLY A 453 3.98 -2.62 17.33
N ILE A 454 4.39 -2.41 16.08
CA ILE A 454 3.95 -1.26 15.27
C ILE A 454 2.43 -1.19 15.12
N ALA A 455 1.78 -2.31 14.92
CA ALA A 455 0.33 -2.40 14.69
C ALA A 455 -0.49 -1.94 15.91
N ASN A 456 -0.04 -2.27 17.13
CA ASN A 456 -0.81 -2.15 18.36
C ASN A 456 -0.26 -1.15 19.38
N TRP A 457 1.06 -0.84 19.30
CA TRP A 457 1.72 -0.08 20.36
C TRP A 457 2.13 1.32 19.91
N SER A 458 3.13 1.42 19.01
CA SER A 458 3.59 2.73 18.54
C SER A 458 4.47 2.63 17.30
N ASN A 459 4.56 3.74 16.58
CA ASN A 459 5.56 3.99 15.56
C ASN A 459 6.44 5.19 15.95
N ARG A 460 7.57 5.35 15.26
CA ARG A 460 8.51 6.47 15.38
C ARG A 460 8.76 7.15 14.04
N SER A 461 7.72 7.19 13.21
CA SER A 461 7.77 7.91 11.94
C SER A 461 7.95 9.41 12.17
N SER A 462 8.55 10.07 11.19
CA SER A 462 8.60 11.53 11.17
C SER A 462 7.20 12.11 10.93
N TRP A 463 7.01 13.38 11.26
CA TRP A 463 5.77 14.10 11.00
C TRP A 463 5.43 14.19 9.50
N VAL A 464 6.43 14.02 8.62
CA VAL A 464 6.24 14.04 7.16
C VAL A 464 5.54 12.79 6.66
N ASP A 465 5.90 11.63 7.20
CA ASP A 465 5.44 10.32 6.72
C ASP A 465 4.53 9.59 7.71
N GLY A 466 4.09 10.25 8.78
CA GLY A 466 3.18 9.63 9.73
C GLY A 466 2.80 10.47 10.94
N LEU A 467 1.98 9.89 11.79
CA LEU A 467 1.66 10.37 13.13
C LEU A 467 2.54 9.64 14.14
N THR A 468 3.52 10.35 14.69
CA THR A 468 4.51 9.81 15.63
C THR A 468 3.85 9.30 16.92
N LEU A 469 4.41 8.26 17.52
CA LEU A 469 4.02 7.70 18.81
C LEU A 469 2.59 7.13 18.88
N ARG A 470 1.96 6.85 17.75
CA ARG A 470 0.66 6.15 17.67
C ARG A 470 0.82 4.73 17.13
N PRO A 471 -0.09 3.80 17.46
CA PRO A 471 -0.22 2.55 16.73
C PRO A 471 -0.43 2.81 15.22
N ALA A 472 0.05 1.91 14.37
CA ALA A 472 -0.15 2.02 12.93
C ALA A 472 -1.58 1.69 12.48
N LEU A 473 -2.31 0.93 13.29
CA LEU A 473 -3.71 0.59 13.07
C LEU A 473 -4.60 1.38 14.05
N ASP A 474 -5.84 1.66 13.63
CA ASP A 474 -6.86 2.20 14.51
C ASP A 474 -7.27 1.20 15.60
N LEU A 475 -7.99 1.67 16.62
CA LEU A 475 -8.41 0.90 17.77
C LEU A 475 -9.05 -0.45 17.42
N VAL A 476 -9.97 -0.46 16.45
CA VAL A 476 -10.71 -1.67 16.07
C VAL A 476 -9.81 -2.59 15.26
N SER A 477 -9.17 -2.07 14.23
CA SER A 477 -8.25 -2.85 13.38
C SER A 477 -7.11 -3.48 14.21
N ALA A 478 -6.54 -2.75 15.17
CA ALA A 478 -5.47 -3.23 16.03
C ALA A 478 -5.95 -4.34 17.00
N ALA A 479 -7.11 -4.15 17.64
CA ALA A 479 -7.69 -5.18 18.51
C ALA A 479 -7.97 -6.48 17.72
N PHE A 480 -8.59 -6.34 16.55
CA PHE A 480 -8.91 -7.49 15.70
C PHE A 480 -7.71 -8.06 14.95
N PHE A 481 -6.60 -7.36 14.82
CA PHE A 481 -5.33 -7.92 14.36
C PHE A 481 -4.83 -9.02 15.32
N VAL A 482 -4.81 -8.76 16.63
CA VAL A 482 -4.41 -9.75 17.64
C VAL A 482 -5.40 -10.91 17.70
N LEU A 483 -6.70 -10.61 17.75
CA LEU A 483 -7.75 -11.65 17.76
C LEU A 483 -7.72 -12.47 16.46
N GLY A 484 -7.38 -11.85 15.32
CA GLY A 484 -7.21 -12.52 14.05
C GLY A 484 -6.04 -13.49 14.03
N ILE A 485 -4.90 -13.11 14.62
CA ILE A 485 -3.76 -14.02 14.82
C ILE A 485 -4.21 -15.22 15.66
N CYS A 486 -4.89 -14.98 16.77
CA CYS A 486 -5.42 -16.07 17.63
C CYS A 486 -6.40 -16.97 16.84
N ALA A 487 -7.35 -16.38 16.13
CA ALA A 487 -8.36 -17.11 15.35
C ALA A 487 -7.71 -18.00 14.28
N VAL A 488 -6.72 -17.47 13.58
CA VAL A 488 -5.97 -18.19 12.54
C VAL A 488 -5.16 -19.34 13.15
N ILE A 489 -4.48 -19.13 14.28
CA ILE A 489 -3.75 -20.18 15.01
C ILE A 489 -4.68 -21.29 15.51
N PHE A 490 -5.85 -20.94 16.05
CA PHE A 490 -6.82 -21.96 16.50
C PHE A 490 -7.38 -22.76 15.34
N THR A 491 -7.62 -22.12 14.18
CA THR A 491 -8.08 -22.78 12.97
C THR A 491 -7.04 -23.78 12.44
N MET A 492 -5.74 -23.49 12.55
CA MET A 492 -4.66 -24.41 12.16
C MET A 492 -4.73 -25.76 12.89
N ARG A 493 -5.24 -25.81 14.11
CA ARG A 493 -5.37 -27.06 14.86
C ARG A 493 -6.38 -28.05 14.24
N LYS A 494 -7.35 -27.53 13.45
CA LYS A 494 -8.33 -28.37 12.74
C LYS A 494 -7.91 -28.72 11.31
N SER A 495 -7.20 -27.80 10.63
CA SER A 495 -6.76 -27.97 9.25
C SER A 495 -5.41 -27.33 9.07
N ILE A 496 -4.40 -28.16 8.81
CA ILE A 496 -3.04 -27.69 8.53
C ILE A 496 -2.98 -27.27 7.06
N ASP A 497 -3.05 -25.96 6.81
CA ASP A 497 -2.97 -25.37 5.49
C ASP A 497 -1.80 -24.38 5.42
N TRP A 498 -0.96 -24.50 4.38
CA TRP A 498 0.24 -23.69 4.19
C TRP A 498 -0.04 -22.17 4.13
N ARG A 499 -1.24 -21.76 3.71
CA ARG A 499 -1.64 -20.35 3.57
C ARG A 499 -1.61 -19.62 4.91
N ILE A 500 -1.96 -20.31 5.97
CA ILE A 500 -2.01 -19.73 7.32
C ILE A 500 -0.59 -19.39 7.83
N PRO A 501 0.36 -20.35 7.92
CA PRO A 501 1.71 -19.98 8.32
C PRO A 501 2.37 -19.01 7.34
N ALA A 502 2.05 -19.07 6.03
CA ALA A 502 2.53 -18.10 5.06
C ALA A 502 2.06 -16.67 5.41
N LEU A 503 0.79 -16.48 5.74
CA LEU A 503 0.25 -15.17 6.14
C LEU A 503 0.88 -14.66 7.43
N LEU A 504 1.08 -15.55 8.44
CA LEU A 504 1.70 -15.19 9.71
C LEU A 504 3.18 -14.81 9.55
N VAL A 505 3.93 -15.49 8.67
CA VAL A 505 5.34 -15.22 8.40
C VAL A 505 5.54 -13.96 7.56
N LEU A 506 4.58 -13.61 6.70
CA LEU A 506 4.65 -12.38 5.90
C LEU A 506 4.75 -11.12 6.76
N PHE A 507 4.05 -11.04 7.90
CA PHE A 507 4.07 -9.87 8.75
C PHE A 507 5.47 -9.51 9.24
N PRO A 508 6.22 -10.39 9.96
CA PRO A 508 7.56 -10.08 10.41
C PRO A 508 8.57 -9.90 9.26
N ILE A 509 8.45 -10.62 8.14
CA ILE A 509 9.33 -10.42 6.98
C ILE A 509 9.16 -9.00 6.42
N LEU A 510 7.93 -8.54 6.23
CA LEU A 510 7.66 -7.21 5.67
C LEU A 510 7.98 -6.07 6.66
N LEU A 511 8.26 -6.36 7.93
CA LEU A 511 8.82 -5.42 8.91
C LEU A 511 10.34 -5.29 8.84
N LEU A 512 11.05 -6.22 8.20
CA LEU A 512 12.52 -6.24 8.16
C LEU A 512 13.14 -4.92 7.66
N PRO A 513 12.61 -4.20 6.66
CA PRO A 513 13.21 -2.93 6.25
C PRO A 513 13.24 -1.89 7.37
N SER A 514 12.27 -1.92 8.29
CA SER A 514 12.30 -1.08 9.50
C SER A 514 13.30 -1.61 10.53
N ALA A 515 13.28 -2.91 10.82
CA ALA A 515 14.14 -3.53 11.83
C ALA A 515 15.65 -3.45 11.46
N LEU A 516 15.97 -3.54 10.16
CA LEU A 516 17.33 -3.45 9.63
C LEU A 516 17.89 -2.01 9.64
N SER A 517 17.12 -0.99 10.00
CA SER A 517 17.62 0.38 10.16
C SER A 517 18.42 0.51 11.47
N MET A 518 19.53 -0.20 11.58
CA MET A 518 20.32 -0.33 12.81
C MET A 518 21.14 0.92 13.13
N ALA A 519 21.54 1.69 12.14
CA ALA A 519 22.24 2.95 12.34
C ALA A 519 21.33 4.04 12.96
N PHE A 520 20.01 3.95 12.76
CA PHE A 520 19.03 4.91 13.24
C PHE A 520 17.91 4.24 14.05
N PRO A 521 18.22 3.62 15.20
CA PRO A 521 17.23 2.88 15.99
C PRO A 521 16.13 3.77 16.56
N MET A 522 16.37 5.07 16.71
CA MET A 522 15.38 6.04 17.18
C MET A 522 14.23 6.29 16.17
N GLU A 523 14.45 5.98 14.89
CA GLU A 523 13.44 6.07 13.83
C GLU A 523 12.66 4.76 13.64
N ASN A 524 12.89 3.75 14.47
CA ASN A 524 12.22 2.46 14.39
C ASN A 524 11.21 2.28 15.53
N PRO A 525 10.00 1.78 15.24
CA PRO A 525 9.48 1.36 13.92
C PRO A 525 8.96 2.52 13.06
N SER A 526 9.22 2.47 11.75
CA SER A 526 8.81 3.49 10.79
C SER A 526 7.65 2.99 9.93
N LEU A 527 6.59 3.81 9.79
CA LEU A 527 5.44 3.51 8.94
C LEU A 527 5.82 3.38 7.47
N SER A 528 6.73 4.22 6.98
CA SER A 528 7.17 4.15 5.59
C SER A 528 7.97 2.88 5.31
N ARG A 529 8.94 2.53 6.16
CA ARG A 529 9.76 1.33 6.00
C ARG A 529 9.00 0.03 6.24
N ALA A 530 7.97 0.04 7.10
CA ALA A 530 7.11 -1.11 7.39
C ALA A 530 5.87 -1.19 6.49
N PHE A 531 5.75 -0.37 5.44
CA PHE A 531 4.51 -0.18 4.70
C PHE A 531 3.96 -1.47 4.07
N GLY A 532 4.83 -2.39 3.65
CA GLY A 532 4.42 -3.70 3.16
C GLY A 532 3.68 -4.56 4.20
N ALA A 533 4.01 -4.41 5.49
CA ALA A 533 3.40 -5.17 6.57
C ALA A 533 1.92 -4.81 6.84
N LEU A 534 1.44 -3.69 6.30
CA LEU A 534 0.03 -3.32 6.34
C LEU A 534 -0.85 -4.40 5.68
N VAL A 535 -0.39 -5.05 4.61
CA VAL A 535 -1.17 -6.06 3.87
C VAL A 535 -1.55 -7.26 4.76
N PRO A 536 -0.60 -8.01 5.35
CA PRO A 536 -0.95 -9.10 6.26
C PRO A 536 -1.68 -8.62 7.52
N SER A 537 -1.36 -7.42 8.04
CA SER A 537 -2.04 -6.87 9.22
C SER A 537 -3.54 -6.69 8.98
N ILE A 538 -3.91 -6.10 7.86
CA ILE A 538 -5.32 -5.85 7.50
C ILE A 538 -6.07 -7.16 7.23
N ILE A 539 -5.44 -8.14 6.57
CA ILE A 539 -6.05 -9.45 6.31
C ILE A 539 -6.29 -10.19 7.63
N LEU A 540 -5.34 -10.15 8.56
CA LEU A 540 -5.50 -10.75 9.89
C LEU A 540 -6.60 -10.03 10.70
N SER A 541 -6.66 -8.69 10.67
CA SER A 541 -7.76 -7.93 11.29
C SER A 541 -9.11 -8.32 10.71
N ALA A 542 -9.19 -8.46 9.38
CA ALA A 542 -10.40 -8.89 8.69
C ALA A 542 -10.80 -10.33 9.06
N ALA A 543 -9.83 -11.23 9.26
CA ALA A 543 -10.08 -12.61 9.74
C ALA A 543 -10.67 -12.61 11.15
N GLY A 544 -10.15 -11.76 12.05
CA GLY A 544 -10.70 -11.58 13.40
C GLY A 544 -12.12 -11.04 13.37
N LEU A 545 -12.41 -10.02 12.57
CA LEU A 545 -13.77 -9.50 12.35
C LEU A 545 -14.69 -10.53 11.72
N ARG A 546 -14.19 -11.38 10.82
CA ARG A 546 -14.94 -12.48 10.22
C ARG A 546 -15.34 -13.55 11.22
N ALA A 547 -14.44 -13.88 12.17
CA ALA A 547 -14.75 -14.79 13.27
C ALA A 547 -15.91 -14.24 14.12
N LEU A 548 -15.88 -12.96 14.51
CA LEU A 548 -16.97 -12.27 15.19
C LEU A 548 -18.25 -12.28 14.35
N GLY A 549 -18.17 -11.91 13.08
CA GLY A 549 -19.31 -11.92 12.15
C GLY A 549 -19.94 -13.30 12.02
N SER A 550 -19.14 -14.37 11.92
CA SER A 550 -19.64 -15.75 11.86
C SER A 550 -20.37 -16.16 13.15
N ALA A 551 -19.95 -15.65 14.30
CA ALA A 551 -20.61 -15.88 15.57
C ALA A 551 -21.96 -15.15 15.68
N LEU A 552 -22.00 -13.89 15.24
CA LEU A 552 -23.19 -13.04 15.34
C LEU A 552 -24.29 -13.41 14.34
N PHE A 553 -23.93 -13.71 13.07
CA PHE A 553 -24.86 -13.95 11.97
C PHE A 553 -25.01 -15.44 11.63
N ARG A 554 -25.10 -16.28 12.65
CA ARG A 554 -25.39 -17.72 12.46
C ARG A 554 -26.80 -17.92 11.89
N PRO A 555 -26.97 -18.88 10.99
CA PRO A 555 -28.32 -19.37 10.65
C PRO A 555 -29.04 -19.84 11.92
N SER A 556 -30.22 -19.32 12.20
CA SER A 556 -31.04 -19.73 13.35
C SER A 556 -32.47 -19.76 12.94
N PRO A 557 -33.25 -20.82 13.32
CA PRO A 557 -34.67 -20.89 13.07
C PRO A 557 -35.50 -19.91 13.93
N ALA A 558 -34.90 -19.38 15.02
CA ALA A 558 -35.58 -18.40 15.87
C ALA A 558 -35.47 -16.97 15.29
N PRO A 559 -36.49 -16.10 15.47
CA PRO A 559 -36.42 -14.71 15.05
C PRO A 559 -35.23 -14.02 15.75
N GLN A 560 -34.21 -13.73 14.98
CA GLN A 560 -33.01 -13.10 15.51
C GLN A 560 -33.28 -11.60 15.71
N LYS A 561 -32.73 -11.03 16.78
CA LYS A 561 -32.68 -9.59 16.99
C LYS A 561 -31.67 -8.95 16.00
N LEU A 562 -31.98 -9.08 14.69
CA LEU A 562 -31.11 -8.64 13.59
C LEU A 562 -30.73 -7.17 13.74
N GLY A 563 -31.67 -6.32 14.16
CA GLY A 563 -31.42 -4.89 14.38
C GLY A 563 -30.30 -4.63 15.39
N GLN A 564 -30.27 -5.34 16.52
CA GLN A 564 -29.21 -5.18 17.53
C GLN A 564 -27.83 -5.59 17.00
N LYS A 565 -27.75 -6.66 16.20
CA LYS A 565 -26.50 -7.12 15.58
C LYS A 565 -26.01 -6.11 14.53
N LEU A 566 -26.91 -5.56 13.73
CA LEU A 566 -26.58 -4.53 12.75
C LEU A 566 -26.13 -3.22 13.43
N ILE A 567 -26.77 -2.83 14.53
CA ILE A 567 -26.35 -1.66 15.33
C ILE A 567 -24.92 -1.88 15.86
N PHE A 568 -24.60 -3.05 16.40
CA PHE A 568 -23.27 -3.36 16.92
C PHE A 568 -22.19 -3.30 15.81
N VAL A 569 -22.45 -3.92 14.66
CA VAL A 569 -21.55 -3.87 13.51
C VAL A 569 -21.43 -2.44 12.98
N GLY A 570 -22.54 -1.71 12.88
CA GLY A 570 -22.57 -0.30 12.49
C GLY A 570 -21.75 0.59 13.43
N LEU A 571 -21.80 0.34 14.73
CA LEU A 571 -20.97 1.03 15.72
C LEU A 571 -19.47 0.76 15.50
N LEU A 572 -19.05 -0.49 15.30
CA LEU A 572 -17.65 -0.82 15.00
C LEU A 572 -17.18 -0.13 13.72
N ILE A 573 -17.99 -0.16 12.66
CA ILE A 573 -17.69 0.53 11.39
C ILE A 573 -17.54 2.03 11.63
N SER A 574 -18.48 2.66 12.35
CA SER A 574 -18.47 4.10 12.63
C SER A 574 -17.24 4.52 13.44
N ILE A 575 -16.86 3.73 14.45
CA ILE A 575 -15.64 3.97 15.24
C ILE A 575 -14.40 3.88 14.34
N THR A 576 -14.29 2.81 13.55
CA THR A 576 -13.14 2.61 12.65
C THR A 576 -13.02 3.74 11.63
N VAL A 577 -14.12 4.10 10.96
CA VAL A 577 -14.18 5.21 9.99
C VAL A 577 -13.82 6.53 10.65
N GLY A 578 -14.43 6.83 11.82
CA GLY A 578 -14.20 8.09 12.55
C GLY A 578 -12.75 8.25 12.99
N LEU A 579 -12.14 7.20 13.58
CA LEU A 579 -10.76 7.25 14.05
C LEU A 579 -9.76 7.40 12.89
N ASN A 580 -9.95 6.69 11.78
CA ASN A 580 -9.10 6.83 10.60
C ASN A 580 -9.28 8.19 9.92
N TYR A 581 -10.52 8.71 9.87
CA TYR A 581 -10.78 10.06 9.37
C TYR A 581 -10.09 11.12 10.21
N GLN A 582 -10.24 11.05 11.54
CA GLN A 582 -9.59 11.97 12.48
C GLN A 582 -8.06 11.93 12.29
N ALA A 583 -7.46 10.74 12.23
CA ALA A 583 -6.02 10.59 12.07
C ALA A 583 -5.52 11.14 10.72
N ALA A 584 -6.16 10.76 9.60
CA ALA A 584 -5.66 11.09 8.26
C ALA A 584 -5.97 12.54 7.84
N PHE A 585 -7.13 13.10 8.24
CA PHE A 585 -7.64 14.36 7.68
C PHE A 585 -7.72 15.52 8.68
N VAL A 586 -7.46 15.25 9.96
CA VAL A 586 -7.45 16.30 11.01
C VAL A 586 -6.08 16.33 11.69
N ASP A 587 -5.68 15.23 12.36
CA ASP A 587 -4.47 15.20 13.19
C ASP A 587 -3.20 15.34 12.33
N TYR A 588 -3.10 14.54 11.24
CA TYR A 588 -1.92 14.57 10.38
C TYR A 588 -1.70 15.92 9.70
N PRO A 589 -2.68 16.55 9.02
CA PRO A 589 -2.47 17.87 8.43
C PRO A 589 -2.18 18.95 9.46
N SER A 590 -2.76 18.88 10.68
CA SER A 590 -2.47 19.80 11.77
C SER A 590 -1.02 19.71 12.22
N THR A 591 -0.55 18.48 12.53
CA THR A 591 0.83 18.22 12.91
C THR A 591 1.80 18.62 11.78
N TYR A 592 1.43 18.34 10.53
CA TYR A 592 2.24 18.68 9.36
C TYR A 592 2.43 20.20 9.23
N ARG A 593 1.34 21.01 9.34
CA ARG A 593 1.40 22.47 9.28
C ARG A 593 2.26 23.07 10.38
N GLN A 594 2.19 22.52 11.59
CA GLN A 594 3.00 23.01 12.71
C GLN A 594 4.53 22.82 12.48
N ASN A 595 4.91 21.73 11.79
CA ASN A 595 6.32 21.37 11.61
C ASN A 595 6.88 21.80 10.26
N ALA A 596 6.10 21.82 9.17
CA ALA A 596 6.53 22.29 7.86
C ALA A 596 6.63 23.82 7.81
N TRP A 597 7.48 24.36 6.95
CA TRP A 597 7.46 25.77 6.61
C TRP A 597 6.30 26.10 5.68
N ASN A 598 5.78 27.32 5.77
CA ASN A 598 4.58 27.80 5.09
C ASN A 598 4.87 28.32 3.66
N SER A 599 5.46 27.46 2.83
CA SER A 599 5.75 27.78 1.42
C SER A 599 4.51 28.23 0.64
N SER A 600 3.33 27.71 0.98
CA SER A 600 2.06 28.06 0.35
C SER A 600 1.62 29.51 0.65
N GLU A 601 1.88 30.03 1.85
CA GLU A 601 1.58 31.44 2.20
C GLU A 601 2.54 32.40 1.50
N MET A 602 3.84 32.04 1.43
CA MET A 602 4.84 32.81 0.66
C MET A 602 4.47 32.88 -0.83
N ALA A 603 4.08 31.74 -1.41
CA ALA A 603 3.62 31.69 -2.79
C ALA A 603 2.36 32.53 -3.04
N LYS A 604 1.42 32.57 -2.07
CA LYS A 604 0.25 33.47 -2.15
C LYS A 604 0.65 34.95 -2.17
N VAL A 605 1.63 35.35 -1.35
CA VAL A 605 2.13 36.74 -1.37
C VAL A 605 2.69 37.07 -2.74
N ILE A 606 3.52 36.20 -3.34
CA ILE A 606 4.06 36.42 -4.68
C ILE A 606 2.93 36.60 -5.71
N LYS A 607 1.90 35.72 -5.68
CA LYS A 607 0.75 35.79 -6.59
C LYS A 607 -0.08 37.06 -6.37
N GLN A 608 -0.29 37.50 -5.13
CA GLN A 608 -1.03 38.72 -4.81
C GLN A 608 -0.31 39.97 -5.31
N VAL A 609 1.02 40.04 -5.08
CA VAL A 609 1.83 41.15 -5.60
C VAL A 609 1.80 41.17 -7.12
N GLU A 610 1.92 40.03 -7.78
CA GLU A 610 1.79 39.93 -9.24
C GLU A 610 0.43 40.40 -9.77
N GLN A 611 -0.65 40.04 -9.11
CA GLN A 611 -2.00 40.48 -9.47
C GLN A 611 -2.18 42.00 -9.30
N ASN A 612 -1.58 42.57 -8.25
CA ASN A 612 -1.68 43.99 -7.95
C ASN A 612 -0.79 44.85 -8.86
N THR A 613 0.38 44.38 -9.24
CA THR A 613 1.34 45.11 -10.08
C THR A 613 1.16 44.80 -11.57
N GLY A 614 0.33 43.81 -11.92
CA GLY A 614 0.13 43.34 -13.28
C GLY A 614 1.27 42.48 -13.82
N PHE A 615 2.47 42.58 -13.27
CA PHE A 615 3.65 41.84 -13.67
C PHE A 615 4.70 41.82 -12.54
N LEU A 616 5.13 40.63 -12.15
CA LEU A 616 6.21 40.47 -11.14
C LEU A 616 7.27 39.49 -11.67
N GLN A 617 8.37 40.00 -12.17
CA GLN A 617 9.49 39.17 -12.64
C GLN A 617 10.48 38.82 -11.51
N ASN A 618 10.69 39.73 -10.57
CA ASN A 618 11.74 39.69 -9.60
C ASN A 618 11.19 39.40 -8.20
N ALA A 619 11.08 38.15 -7.85
CA ALA A 619 10.71 37.69 -6.51
C ALA A 619 11.77 36.73 -6.00
N TRP A 620 12.23 36.95 -4.75
CA TRP A 620 13.24 36.11 -4.14
C TRP A 620 12.86 35.71 -2.71
N VAL A 621 13.30 34.51 -2.35
CA VAL A 621 13.32 33.99 -0.98
C VAL A 621 14.76 34.00 -0.54
N VAL A 622 15.10 34.85 0.45
CA VAL A 622 16.47 34.94 0.92
C VAL A 622 16.83 33.76 1.79
N GLY A 623 17.95 33.12 1.51
CA GLY A 623 18.39 31.90 2.20
C GLY A 623 18.68 32.17 3.68
N TYR A 624 18.06 31.38 4.57
CA TYR A 624 18.28 31.35 6.01
C TYR A 624 18.45 29.91 6.51
N PRO A 625 19.33 29.63 7.49
CA PRO A 625 19.55 28.27 7.99
C PRO A 625 18.26 27.58 8.45
N TYR A 626 18.05 26.35 8.00
CA TYR A 626 16.88 25.51 8.38
C TYR A 626 15.52 26.12 8.09
N TRP A 627 15.42 27.01 7.13
CA TRP A 627 14.18 27.68 6.71
C TRP A 627 13.57 26.99 5.46
N VAL A 628 12.64 27.71 4.79
CA VAL A 628 11.88 27.22 3.65
C VAL A 628 12.75 26.85 2.45
N ASP A 629 12.37 25.79 1.73
CA ASP A 629 12.93 25.50 0.42
C ASP A 629 12.31 26.46 -0.62
N ALA A 630 13.10 27.38 -1.15
CA ALA A 630 12.66 28.37 -2.15
C ALA A 630 12.06 27.71 -3.40
N ARG A 631 12.47 26.48 -3.73
CA ARG A 631 11.90 25.71 -4.85
C ARG A 631 10.46 25.29 -4.57
N ALA A 632 10.11 25.04 -3.29
CA ALA A 632 8.72 24.77 -2.89
C ALA A 632 7.85 26.00 -3.13
N VAL A 633 8.34 27.19 -2.75
CA VAL A 633 7.66 28.47 -3.01
C VAL A 633 7.49 28.69 -4.51
N ALA A 634 8.54 28.42 -5.32
CA ALA A 634 8.48 28.54 -6.77
C ALA A 634 7.41 27.64 -7.40
N LEU A 635 7.34 26.37 -6.96
CA LEU A 635 6.33 25.43 -7.45
C LEU A 635 4.90 25.87 -7.11
N GLU A 636 4.69 26.35 -5.87
CA GLU A 636 3.37 26.77 -5.42
C GLU A 636 2.96 28.16 -5.96
N ALA A 637 3.95 28.98 -6.34
CA ALA A 637 3.73 30.23 -7.05
C ALA A 637 3.51 30.07 -8.58
N ASP A 638 3.47 28.84 -9.08
CA ASP A 638 3.41 28.51 -10.54
C ASP A 638 4.62 29.06 -11.33
N ARG A 639 5.78 29.17 -10.67
CA ARG A 639 7.03 29.71 -11.19
C ARG A 639 8.17 28.70 -11.18
N ALA A 640 7.87 27.45 -11.44
CA ALA A 640 8.83 26.35 -11.40
C ALA A 640 10.06 26.53 -12.31
N ASP A 641 10.01 27.43 -13.30
CA ASP A 641 11.11 27.76 -14.21
C ASP A 641 12.05 28.87 -13.66
N GLN A 642 11.64 29.54 -12.59
CA GLN A 642 12.39 30.66 -12.00
C GLN A 642 13.18 30.20 -10.78
N VAL A 643 14.38 30.77 -10.62
CA VAL A 643 15.19 30.58 -9.42
C VAL A 643 14.81 31.66 -8.41
N LEU A 644 13.94 31.31 -7.46
CA LEU A 644 13.57 32.24 -6.39
C LEU A 644 14.57 32.26 -5.24
N ALA A 645 15.48 31.30 -5.16
CA ALA A 645 16.51 31.25 -4.12
C ALA A 645 17.54 32.36 -4.33
N LEU A 646 17.79 33.17 -3.29
CA LEU A 646 18.82 34.21 -3.27
C LEU A 646 19.63 34.08 -1.98
N MET A 647 20.94 33.90 -2.09
CA MET A 647 21.80 33.87 -0.91
C MET A 647 22.07 35.31 -0.41
N PRO A 648 22.28 35.52 0.91
CA PRO A 648 22.58 36.87 1.43
C PRO A 648 23.78 37.57 0.79
N GLU A 649 24.77 36.82 0.34
CA GLU A 649 25.96 37.31 -0.36
C GLU A 649 25.65 37.81 -1.78
N GLN A 650 24.55 37.36 -2.37
CA GLN A 650 24.13 37.69 -3.73
C GLN A 650 23.20 38.91 -3.80
N LEU A 651 22.81 39.51 -2.68
CA LEU A 651 21.90 40.67 -2.63
C LEU A 651 22.34 41.83 -3.51
N GLU A 652 23.64 42.13 -3.58
CA GLU A 652 24.18 43.21 -4.41
C GLU A 652 23.92 42.99 -5.91
N GLN A 653 23.81 41.76 -6.36
CA GLN A 653 23.50 41.43 -7.76
C GLN A 653 22.11 41.90 -8.18
N THR A 654 21.18 42.04 -7.22
CA THR A 654 19.83 42.49 -7.48
C THR A 654 19.70 43.97 -7.78
N ILE A 655 20.73 44.79 -7.53
CA ILE A 655 20.76 46.22 -7.85
C ILE A 655 20.61 46.43 -9.35
N ASN A 656 21.32 45.62 -10.15
CA ASN A 656 21.32 45.71 -11.59
C ASN A 656 20.06 45.18 -12.26
N VAL A 657 19.14 44.59 -11.50
CA VAL A 657 17.86 44.07 -12.00
C VAL A 657 16.83 45.19 -12.02
N LEU A 658 16.25 45.45 -13.18
CA LEU A 658 15.26 46.53 -13.36
C LEU A 658 13.85 46.06 -12.93
N GLY A 659 13.00 47.01 -12.52
CA GLY A 659 11.61 46.82 -12.18
C GLY A 659 11.35 46.51 -10.73
N PHE A 660 10.08 46.22 -10.41
CA PHE A 660 9.63 45.92 -9.07
C PHE A 660 10.35 44.70 -8.48
N LYS A 661 10.76 44.77 -7.23
CA LYS A 661 11.49 43.71 -6.52
C LYS A 661 10.73 43.30 -5.25
N LEU A 662 10.63 42.01 -5.04
CA LEU A 662 10.01 41.41 -3.87
C LEU A 662 11.00 40.45 -3.19
N PHE A 663 11.29 40.69 -1.92
CA PHE A 663 12.10 39.79 -1.10
C PHE A 663 11.29 39.23 0.05
N LEU A 664 11.33 37.92 0.25
CA LEU A 664 10.79 37.22 1.39
C LEU A 664 11.94 36.83 2.31
N ILE A 665 11.89 37.23 3.59
CA ILE A 665 13.02 37.23 4.51
C ILE A 665 12.58 36.58 5.82
N HIS A 666 13.49 35.85 6.45
CA HIS A 666 13.24 35.32 7.81
C HIS A 666 13.29 36.46 8.82
N PRO A 667 12.34 36.61 9.77
CA PRO A 667 12.27 37.74 10.69
C PRO A 667 13.51 37.92 11.58
N LEU A 668 14.24 36.83 11.85
CA LEU A 668 15.48 36.84 12.67
C LEU A 668 16.74 37.12 11.86
N ASP A 669 16.65 37.34 10.54
CA ASP A 669 17.78 37.63 9.70
C ASP A 669 18.06 39.14 9.65
N THR A 670 18.56 39.65 10.78
CA THR A 670 18.86 41.09 10.93
C THR A 670 19.93 41.59 9.94
N SER A 671 20.92 40.76 9.61
CA SER A 671 21.97 41.08 8.66
C SER A 671 21.45 41.36 7.25
N THR A 672 20.53 40.51 6.78
CA THR A 672 19.84 40.70 5.49
C THR A 672 18.94 41.95 5.51
N ILE A 673 18.23 42.18 6.61
CA ILE A 673 17.37 43.36 6.77
C ILE A 673 18.18 44.65 6.66
N GLU A 674 19.28 44.78 7.43
CA GLU A 674 20.17 45.93 7.39
C GLU A 674 20.80 46.14 6.00
N LYS A 675 21.26 45.06 5.37
CA LYS A 675 21.84 45.11 4.02
C LYS A 675 20.82 45.56 2.97
N LEU A 676 19.60 45.10 3.02
CA LEU A 676 18.53 45.54 2.11
C LEU A 676 18.13 47.00 2.31
N GLN A 677 18.11 47.49 3.55
CA GLN A 677 17.89 48.92 3.83
C GLN A 677 19.01 49.81 3.27
N GLN A 678 20.24 49.32 3.33
CA GLN A 678 21.38 50.06 2.73
C GLN A 678 21.35 50.06 1.20
N LEU A 679 21.00 48.92 0.59
CA LEU A 679 20.94 48.77 -0.86
C LEU A 679 19.74 49.48 -1.48
N TYR A 680 18.62 49.52 -0.75
CA TYR A 680 17.36 50.08 -1.22
C TYR A 680 16.70 50.96 -0.13
N PRO A 681 17.20 52.22 0.06
CA PRO A 681 16.68 53.12 1.10
C PRO A 681 15.19 53.46 0.96
N THR A 682 14.63 53.39 -0.26
CA THR A 682 13.22 53.64 -0.57
C THR A 682 12.33 52.40 -0.41
N GLY A 683 12.91 51.25 -0.18
CA GLY A 683 12.16 50.03 -0.01
C GLY A 683 11.35 49.95 1.28
N THR A 684 10.24 49.28 1.27
CA THR A 684 9.33 49.16 2.39
C THR A 684 9.27 47.76 2.97
N PHE A 685 9.33 47.63 4.29
CA PHE A 685 9.13 46.39 5.01
C PHE A 685 7.69 46.24 5.48
N ALA A 686 7.15 45.06 5.34
CA ALA A 686 5.90 44.62 5.93
C ALA A 686 6.06 43.27 6.60
N MET A 687 5.47 43.09 7.78
CA MET A 687 5.40 41.77 8.42
C MET A 687 4.17 41.04 7.90
N PHE A 688 4.37 39.85 7.37
CA PHE A 688 3.27 38.93 7.09
C PHE A 688 2.96 38.11 8.33
N ALA A 689 1.78 38.30 8.92
CA ALA A 689 1.31 37.46 9.99
C ALA A 689 0.78 36.15 9.45
N SER A 690 1.49 35.06 9.73
CA SER A 690 1.10 33.71 9.29
C SER A 690 -0.15 33.24 10.01
N SER A 691 -0.93 32.42 9.35
CA SER A 691 -2.03 31.69 9.99
C SER A 691 -1.54 30.60 10.98
N ILE A 692 -0.24 30.33 10.97
CA ILE A 692 0.43 29.32 11.80
C ILE A 692 1.39 30.04 12.75
N ALA A 693 1.28 29.76 14.05
CA ALA A 693 2.15 30.35 15.05
C ALA A 693 3.65 30.14 14.73
N GLU A 694 4.47 31.15 14.95
CA GLU A 694 5.92 31.14 14.74
C GLU A 694 6.36 30.98 13.26
N LYS A 695 5.46 31.22 12.30
CA LYS A 695 5.74 31.12 10.86
C LYS A 695 5.64 32.49 10.15
N ASP A 696 5.64 33.58 10.90
CA ASP A 696 5.65 34.93 10.34
C ASP A 696 6.93 35.13 9.49
N PHE A 697 6.82 35.94 8.46
CA PHE A 697 7.97 36.31 7.62
C PHE A 697 7.87 37.78 7.19
N LEU A 698 9.03 38.37 6.87
CA LEU A 698 9.11 39.72 6.37
C LEU A 698 8.99 39.74 4.84
N ILE A 699 8.27 40.73 4.38
CA ILE A 699 8.14 41.11 2.99
C ILE A 699 8.86 42.43 2.81
N PHE A 700 9.84 42.51 1.90
CA PHE A 700 10.48 43.73 1.50
C PHE A 700 10.20 44.02 0.03
N GLN A 701 9.66 45.20 -0.25
CA GLN A 701 9.24 45.61 -1.57
C GLN A 701 10.05 46.87 -1.99
N VAL A 702 10.50 46.85 -3.24
CA VAL A 702 11.19 47.97 -3.88
C VAL A 702 10.43 48.32 -5.14
N GLU A 703 9.90 49.53 -5.18
CA GLU A 703 9.23 50.03 -6.38
C GLU A 703 10.27 50.34 -7.49
N PRO A 704 9.88 50.34 -8.79
CA PRO A 704 10.76 50.55 -9.92
C PRO A 704 11.53 51.84 -9.87
#